data_fe620eb48bab5a6ae53c325de73566e8
#
_entry.id   fe620eb48bab5a6ae53c325de73566e8
#
_cell.length_a   1.000
_cell.length_b   1.000
_cell.length_c   1.000
_cell.angle_alpha   90.00
_cell.angle_beta   90.00
_cell.angle_gamma   90.00
#
_symmetry.space_group_name_H-M   'P 1'
#
loop_
_entity.id
_entity.type
_entity.pdbx_description
1 polymer ?
#
loop_
_entity_poly.entity_id
_entity_poly.type
_entity_poly.pdbx_seq_one_letter_code
_entity_poly.pdbx_strand_id
1 'polypeptide(L)'
;MDAASPGPYPGGDFANDAGATEPMASDTAQADTGPDSSVDAKTPDAAPVCNTTDPVVLYLSADDSNSMASATVARGLILQGQYAYKPVRAYEFLNYYDFAYPAALPGHVSPSAQLAAEPGKPDTWRLQIGVRAPDFDQATRRRFNIALTVDTSSSMGWGKAGDTGLDRAKAACLGLVSALDKGDTFSLVTWGASVQVPVDGVTLSAKDDGSLKAACEALKATGDSPFSIGLSTAYTLAKKHAKPERINRVILISDGGANVGEKDSQLIAQSAKSADGKDNGSGIYLMGAGVGDPWNYNDKLMDTVTDAGKGAYVFLDSQDEAQMLFGQALLRHLEVAARNVQVQVTLPATFAIQQFYGEQVSTVKEEVDPQHLAANDAMVFHQTITSCDPKALSGNEQIKVLATWQDPQTGEARSDEWSASFKDLLAGPHALLDKGAAVVAVTDALQAVQKVEGKAALPILDAALAKVQAAQQVLKTDADLQQLADLLAVYRTTFEAGQIDPWQKGGSGAAPITSACACTSTGPELPNLACALDLCDPKVLLGQSVSSPTQSSTAGTYAAVSQFGAANNDLKAQVGGSYALLATGPATGTGHSVDLGGTAGVDPFAKGGGSMHNAVEWRLHLKAPPGAQGLRFRHVFFSEEYDDYVGSSFNDKFYAVIEAGSTNGGSPTVINYTDCRDPQAYSDFVCSPGMQFCNPRARYCYIAINTALSECCWLKGCPNGTAKTSIAGTGYECAASQSSDSANSGSSTGWLMTEWPVEPGEEFWLTFHVHDTGDGIFDSEVILDGLQFVGAVTPGTWAIEPM
;
A
#
# COMPACT_ATOMS: atom_id res chain seq x y z
N MET A 1 51.14 13.27 33.17
CA MET A 1 51.33 11.87 33.59
C MET A 1 50.30 11.12 32.80
N ASP A 2 50.59 10.96 31.69
CA ASP A 2 50.92 9.91 30.68
C ASP A 2 49.83 8.84 30.61
N ALA A 3 49.06 8.94 29.54
CA ALA A 3 48.13 7.94 29.03
C ALA A 3 48.88 7.00 28.09
N ALA A 4 48.82 5.73 28.31
CA ALA A 4 49.38 4.68 27.44
C ALA A 4 48.28 4.13 26.54
N SER A 5 48.55 4.10 25.24
CA SER A 5 47.79 3.40 24.20
C SER A 5 48.10 1.90 24.20
N PRO A 6 47.17 1.00 23.89
CA PRO A 6 47.50 -0.39 23.60
C PRO A 6 47.76 -0.63 22.12
N GLY A 7 48.85 -1.35 21.82
CA GLY A 7 49.31 -1.77 20.51
C GLY A 7 48.59 -3.00 19.93
N PRO A 8 48.94 -3.41 18.68
CA PRO A 8 48.14 -4.31 17.86
C PRO A 8 48.34 -5.80 18.17
N TYR A 9 47.33 -6.59 17.99
CA TYR A 9 47.33 -8.06 18.07
C TYR A 9 47.96 -8.68 16.81
N PRO A 10 48.70 -9.84 16.98
CA PRO A 10 49.41 -10.49 15.89
C PRO A 10 48.53 -11.40 15.07
N GLY A 11 48.84 -11.49 13.78
CA GLY A 11 48.23 -12.43 12.83
C GLY A 11 48.61 -13.88 13.09
N GLY A 12 47.71 -14.78 12.86
CA GLY A 12 47.97 -16.23 12.86
C GLY A 12 47.63 -16.80 11.49
N ASP A 13 48.64 -17.26 10.79
CA ASP A 13 48.56 -18.07 9.58
C ASP A 13 47.85 -19.40 9.84
N PHE A 14 46.90 -19.78 8.95
CA PHE A 14 46.50 -21.17 8.80
C PHE A 14 46.72 -21.64 7.37
N ALA A 15 47.55 -22.67 7.29
CA ALA A 15 47.96 -23.33 6.06
C ALA A 15 46.81 -24.10 5.38
N ASN A 16 46.95 -24.20 4.05
CA ASN A 16 46.22 -25.08 3.14
C ASN A 16 46.35 -26.56 3.56
N ASP A 17 45.24 -27.26 3.60
CA ASP A 17 45.24 -28.71 3.40
C ASP A 17 44.21 -29.09 2.33
N ALA A 18 44.69 -29.75 1.26
CA ALA A 18 43.94 -30.18 0.13
C ALA A 18 43.45 -31.64 0.33
N GLY A 19 42.16 -31.89 0.27
CA GLY A 19 41.63 -33.23 0.37
C GLY A 19 40.27 -33.43 -0.26
N ALA A 20 40.26 -34.02 -1.46
CA ALA A 20 39.25 -34.88 -2.07
C ALA A 20 37.80 -34.33 -2.25
N THR A 21 37.49 -34.10 -3.51
CA THR A 21 36.18 -33.85 -4.11
C THR A 21 35.35 -35.14 -4.19
N GLU A 22 34.18 -35.17 -3.55
CA GLU A 22 33.03 -35.94 -4.03
C GLU A 22 31.94 -34.99 -4.55
N PRO A 23 31.21 -35.32 -5.64
CA PRO A 23 30.25 -34.43 -6.22
C PRO A 23 28.92 -34.47 -5.45
N MET A 24 28.60 -33.39 -4.74
CA MET A 24 27.23 -33.17 -4.27
C MET A 24 26.33 -32.79 -5.45
N ALA A 25 25.20 -33.46 -5.53
CA ALA A 25 24.11 -33.16 -6.44
C ALA A 25 23.68 -31.69 -6.24
N SER A 26 23.57 -30.96 -7.33
CA SER A 26 23.02 -29.62 -7.37
C SER A 26 21.50 -29.69 -7.12
N ASP A 27 21.10 -29.46 -5.89
CA ASP A 27 19.75 -28.97 -5.62
C ASP A 27 19.73 -27.49 -6.04
N THR A 28 19.22 -27.25 -7.22
CA THR A 28 18.79 -25.92 -7.64
C THR A 28 17.57 -25.57 -6.80
N ALA A 29 17.80 -24.89 -5.69
CA ALA A 29 16.75 -24.14 -5.03
C ALA A 29 16.28 -23.06 -6.03
N GLN A 30 15.19 -23.34 -6.69
CA GLN A 30 14.42 -22.39 -7.47
C GLN A 30 13.99 -21.31 -6.47
N ALA A 31 14.52 -20.09 -6.62
CA ALA A 31 14.00 -18.94 -5.90
C ALA A 31 12.56 -18.78 -6.38
N ASP A 32 11.62 -18.97 -5.47
CA ASP A 32 10.22 -18.69 -5.69
C ASP A 32 10.05 -17.16 -5.77
N THR A 33 10.15 -16.65 -6.99
CA THR A 33 9.71 -15.31 -7.32
C THR A 33 8.22 -15.39 -7.55
N GLY A 34 7.44 -15.47 -6.46
CA GLY A 34 6.00 -15.29 -6.52
C GLY A 34 5.72 -13.92 -7.13
N PRO A 35 4.90 -13.82 -8.16
CA PRO A 35 4.54 -12.55 -8.74
C PRO A 35 3.76 -11.74 -7.70
N ASP A 36 4.14 -10.47 -7.57
CA ASP A 36 3.38 -9.44 -6.86
C ASP A 36 1.95 -9.41 -7.45
N SER A 37 1.01 -10.06 -6.75
CA SER A 37 -0.36 -10.19 -7.23
C SER A 37 -1.21 -8.97 -6.91
N SER A 38 -0.77 -7.79 -7.42
CA SER A 38 -1.68 -6.71 -7.76
C SER A 38 -2.22 -6.90 -9.19
N VAL A 39 -2.42 -8.14 -9.59
CA VAL A 39 -3.08 -8.45 -10.86
C VAL A 39 -4.53 -8.72 -10.53
N ASP A 40 -5.40 -7.78 -10.90
CA ASP A 40 -6.80 -8.10 -11.22
C ASP A 40 -6.84 -9.48 -11.87
N ALA A 41 -7.65 -10.41 -11.36
CA ALA A 41 -7.73 -11.76 -11.86
C ALA A 41 -7.73 -11.72 -13.39
N LYS A 42 -6.62 -12.16 -14.01
CA LYS A 42 -6.47 -12.13 -15.47
C LYS A 42 -7.67 -12.83 -16.05
N THR A 43 -8.57 -12.08 -16.65
CA THR A 43 -9.51 -12.63 -17.62
C THR A 43 -8.67 -13.37 -18.66
N PRO A 44 -8.93 -14.66 -18.94
CA PRO A 44 -8.16 -15.38 -19.92
C PRO A 44 -8.22 -14.61 -21.25
N ASP A 45 -7.09 -14.24 -21.82
CA ASP A 45 -6.93 -13.45 -23.05
C ASP A 45 -7.38 -14.17 -24.34
N ALA A 46 -8.02 -15.33 -24.22
CA ALA A 46 -8.69 -16.01 -25.33
C ALA A 46 -10.11 -16.40 -24.90
N ALA A 47 -11.10 -16.12 -25.75
CA ALA A 47 -12.43 -16.67 -25.54
C ALA A 47 -12.30 -18.20 -25.30
N PRO A 48 -12.78 -18.74 -24.17
CA PRO A 48 -12.57 -20.13 -23.83
C PRO A 48 -13.13 -21.00 -24.94
N VAL A 49 -12.30 -21.93 -25.44
CA VAL A 49 -12.76 -22.93 -26.40
C VAL A 49 -13.91 -23.69 -25.73
N CYS A 50 -15.08 -23.66 -26.35
CA CYS A 50 -16.28 -24.32 -25.80
C CYS A 50 -16.05 -25.83 -25.67
N ASN A 51 -15.84 -26.33 -24.46
CA ASN A 51 -15.76 -27.76 -24.19
C ASN A 51 -17.17 -28.31 -23.98
N THR A 52 -17.65 -29.14 -24.89
CA THR A 52 -19.02 -29.72 -24.86
C THR A 52 -19.04 -31.13 -24.31
N THR A 53 -17.90 -31.72 -23.96
CA THR A 53 -17.80 -33.14 -23.60
C THR A 53 -17.44 -33.39 -22.16
N ASP A 54 -16.48 -32.64 -21.62
CA ASP A 54 -15.88 -32.95 -20.32
C ASP A 54 -16.19 -31.84 -19.29
N PRO A 55 -16.50 -32.20 -18.04
CA PRO A 55 -16.60 -31.25 -16.95
C PRO A 55 -15.28 -30.50 -16.74
N VAL A 56 -15.39 -29.23 -16.31
CA VAL A 56 -14.24 -28.37 -15.99
C VAL A 56 -13.95 -28.48 -14.50
N VAL A 57 -12.75 -28.88 -14.16
CA VAL A 57 -12.24 -28.92 -12.78
C VAL A 57 -11.38 -27.69 -12.51
N LEU A 58 -11.70 -26.94 -11.46
CA LEU A 58 -10.98 -25.74 -11.06
C LEU A 58 -10.66 -25.82 -9.57
N TYR A 59 -9.46 -25.38 -9.21
CA TYR A 59 -9.03 -25.17 -7.84
C TYR A 59 -9.17 -23.71 -7.51
N LEU A 60 -9.59 -23.40 -6.28
CA LEU A 60 -9.94 -22.06 -5.84
C LEU A 60 -9.20 -21.72 -4.55
N SER A 61 -8.62 -20.51 -4.47
CA SER A 61 -8.20 -19.87 -3.24
C SER A 61 -9.03 -18.61 -3.02
N ALA A 62 -9.57 -18.43 -1.81
CA ALA A 62 -10.23 -17.18 -1.44
C ALA A 62 -9.19 -16.11 -1.12
N ASP A 63 -8.17 -16.49 -0.33
CA ASP A 63 -7.05 -15.64 0.11
C ASP A 63 -6.05 -16.50 0.88
N ASP A 64 -4.78 -16.54 0.51
CA ASP A 64 -3.77 -17.42 1.12
C ASP A 64 -3.44 -17.05 2.58
N SER A 65 -3.60 -15.77 2.97
CA SER A 65 -3.36 -15.25 4.32
C SER A 65 -4.61 -15.14 5.20
N ASN A 66 -5.82 -15.37 4.70
CA ASN A 66 -7.07 -15.00 5.36
C ASN A 66 -7.10 -13.53 5.79
N SER A 67 -6.62 -12.62 4.94
CA SER A 67 -6.63 -11.19 5.18
C SER A 67 -8.05 -10.62 5.20
N MET A 68 -8.27 -9.62 6.03
CA MET A 68 -9.53 -8.86 6.18
C MET A 68 -9.26 -7.36 6.19
N ALA A 69 -8.01 -6.94 6.03
CA ALA A 69 -7.58 -5.56 6.28
C ALA A 69 -8.16 -4.56 5.28
N SER A 70 -8.31 -4.94 4.01
CA SER A 70 -8.81 -4.04 2.96
C SER A 70 -10.18 -3.43 3.31
N ALA A 71 -11.08 -4.19 3.92
CA ALA A 71 -12.41 -3.71 4.30
C ALA A 71 -12.35 -2.60 5.37
N THR A 72 -11.53 -2.79 6.40
CA THR A 72 -11.41 -1.82 7.51
C THR A 72 -10.49 -0.65 7.17
N VAL A 73 -9.46 -0.84 6.35
CA VAL A 73 -8.64 0.25 5.78
C VAL A 73 -9.52 1.16 4.92
N ALA A 74 -10.31 0.59 3.99
CA ALA A 74 -11.23 1.37 3.17
C ALA A 74 -12.26 2.11 4.02
N ARG A 75 -12.83 1.46 5.03
CA ARG A 75 -13.76 2.09 5.99
C ARG A 75 -13.11 3.26 6.72
N GLY A 76 -11.90 3.07 7.25
CA GLY A 76 -11.17 4.12 7.95
C GLY A 76 -10.91 5.35 7.08
N LEU A 77 -10.50 5.16 5.82
CA LEU A 77 -10.32 6.23 4.84
C LEU A 77 -11.63 6.98 4.55
N ILE A 78 -12.71 6.25 4.26
CA ILE A 78 -14.03 6.84 3.95
C ILE A 78 -14.55 7.68 5.12
N LEU A 79 -14.44 7.17 6.35
CA LEU A 79 -14.89 7.89 7.55
C LEU A 79 -14.05 9.13 7.86
N GLN A 80 -12.82 9.21 7.35
CA GLN A 80 -11.97 10.41 7.39
C GLN A 80 -12.27 11.39 6.25
N GLY A 81 -13.23 11.10 5.37
CA GLY A 81 -13.56 11.91 4.21
C GLY A 81 -12.58 11.77 3.04
N GLN A 82 -11.86 10.67 3.00
CA GLN A 82 -10.81 10.39 2.02
C GLN A 82 -11.25 9.39 0.95
N TYR A 83 -10.55 9.36 -0.19
CA TYR A 83 -10.70 8.27 -1.15
C TYR A 83 -10.21 6.94 -0.56
N ALA A 84 -10.89 5.86 -0.85
CA ALA A 84 -10.41 4.52 -0.57
C ALA A 84 -9.35 4.10 -1.62
N TYR A 85 -8.19 4.80 -1.63
CA TYR A 85 -7.16 4.68 -2.66
C TYR A 85 -6.21 3.48 -2.46
N LYS A 86 -6.19 2.89 -1.28
CA LYS A 86 -5.45 1.64 -1.04
C LYS A 86 -6.06 0.51 -1.86
N PRO A 87 -5.34 -0.56 -2.15
CA PRO A 87 -5.89 -1.69 -2.87
C PRO A 87 -7.19 -2.18 -2.24
N VAL A 88 -8.26 -2.23 -3.02
CA VAL A 88 -9.57 -2.77 -2.62
C VAL A 88 -9.65 -4.20 -3.15
N ARG A 89 -9.39 -5.17 -2.27
CA ARG A 89 -9.39 -6.59 -2.61
C ARG A 89 -10.73 -7.21 -2.24
N ALA A 90 -11.49 -7.64 -3.22
CA ALA A 90 -12.86 -8.16 -3.02
C ALA A 90 -12.89 -9.39 -2.10
N TYR A 91 -11.89 -10.27 -2.19
CA TYR A 91 -11.78 -11.46 -1.36
C TYR A 91 -11.61 -11.11 0.13
N GLU A 92 -10.83 -10.07 0.47
CA GLU A 92 -10.69 -9.63 1.86
C GLU A 92 -11.99 -9.05 2.44
N PHE A 93 -12.82 -8.41 1.61
CA PHE A 93 -14.17 -8.01 2.02
C PHE A 93 -15.09 -9.22 2.24
N LEU A 94 -15.00 -10.24 1.40
CA LEU A 94 -15.75 -11.48 1.57
C LEU A 94 -15.30 -12.24 2.83
N ASN A 95 -14.02 -12.20 3.19
CA ASN A 95 -13.46 -12.79 4.42
C ASN A 95 -13.85 -12.00 5.67
N TYR A 96 -13.97 -10.67 5.57
CA TYR A 96 -14.27 -9.79 6.72
C TYR A 96 -15.72 -9.97 7.19
N TYR A 97 -16.68 -9.97 6.26
CA TYR A 97 -18.10 -10.09 6.60
C TYR A 97 -18.52 -11.53 6.93
N ASP A 98 -19.50 -11.67 7.82
CA ASP A 98 -19.94 -12.99 8.27
C ASP A 98 -21.01 -13.58 7.32
N PHE A 99 -20.76 -14.79 6.82
CA PHE A 99 -21.70 -15.54 6.01
C PHE A 99 -22.23 -16.73 6.80
N ALA A 100 -23.49 -16.66 7.26
CA ALA A 100 -24.13 -17.65 8.10
C ALA A 100 -24.45 -18.97 7.36
N TYR A 101 -23.43 -19.59 6.74
CA TYR A 101 -23.53 -20.94 6.21
C TYR A 101 -23.75 -21.94 7.36
N PRO A 102 -24.47 -23.06 7.12
CA PRO A 102 -24.65 -24.09 8.13
C PRO A 102 -23.32 -24.63 8.64
N ALA A 103 -23.12 -24.58 9.96
CA ALA A 103 -21.90 -25.09 10.59
C ALA A 103 -21.68 -26.57 10.29
N ALA A 104 -20.41 -26.95 10.09
CA ALA A 104 -20.01 -28.34 9.93
C ALA A 104 -20.09 -29.10 11.26
N LEU A 105 -20.17 -30.44 11.19
CA LEU A 105 -19.98 -31.29 12.36
C LEU A 105 -18.51 -31.27 12.79
N PRO A 106 -18.17 -31.52 14.06
CA PRO A 106 -16.80 -31.64 14.52
C PRO A 106 -15.98 -32.63 13.68
N GLY A 107 -14.82 -32.20 13.19
CA GLY A 107 -13.94 -33.00 12.34
C GLY A 107 -14.32 -33.06 10.88
N HIS A 108 -15.28 -32.26 10.45
CA HIS A 108 -15.72 -32.07 9.07
C HIS A 108 -15.66 -30.60 8.67
N VAL A 109 -15.70 -30.31 7.36
CA VAL A 109 -16.07 -29.01 6.81
C VAL A 109 -17.38 -29.15 6.04
N SER A 110 -18.12 -28.06 5.83
CA SER A 110 -19.44 -28.11 5.16
C SER A 110 -19.38 -27.29 3.86
N PRO A 111 -19.00 -27.92 2.72
CA PRO A 111 -19.12 -27.26 1.42
C PRO A 111 -20.59 -27.10 1.02
N SER A 112 -20.90 -26.00 0.36
CA SER A 112 -22.23 -25.74 -0.22
C SER A 112 -22.12 -24.69 -1.32
N ALA A 113 -23.17 -24.54 -2.16
CA ALA A 113 -23.21 -23.48 -3.15
C ALA A 113 -24.61 -22.90 -3.33
N GLN A 114 -24.68 -21.66 -3.79
CA GLN A 114 -25.90 -20.98 -4.24
C GLN A 114 -25.70 -20.44 -5.66
N LEU A 115 -26.73 -20.46 -6.48
CA LEU A 115 -26.70 -20.07 -7.90
C LEU A 115 -27.92 -19.24 -8.26
N ALA A 116 -27.75 -18.13 -8.94
CA ALA A 116 -28.81 -17.32 -9.51
C ALA A 116 -28.43 -16.79 -10.89
N ALA A 117 -29.41 -16.51 -11.76
CA ALA A 117 -29.12 -15.83 -13.02
C ALA A 117 -28.58 -14.42 -12.77
N GLU A 118 -27.62 -13.98 -13.60
CA GLU A 118 -27.09 -12.61 -13.53
C GLU A 118 -28.06 -11.63 -14.19
N PRO A 119 -28.59 -10.64 -13.44
CA PRO A 119 -29.57 -9.72 -14.00
C PRO A 119 -29.04 -8.94 -15.22
N GLY A 120 -29.80 -9.00 -16.32
CA GLY A 120 -29.45 -8.28 -17.55
C GLY A 120 -28.35 -8.91 -18.40
N LYS A 121 -27.76 -10.04 -18.00
CA LYS A 121 -26.78 -10.79 -18.79
C LYS A 121 -27.31 -12.18 -19.11
N PRO A 122 -27.77 -12.42 -20.35
CA PRO A 122 -28.21 -13.74 -20.76
C PRO A 122 -27.07 -14.76 -20.66
N ASP A 123 -27.42 -16.01 -20.38
CA ASP A 123 -26.49 -17.14 -20.34
C ASP A 123 -25.32 -16.99 -19.33
N THR A 124 -25.53 -16.12 -18.34
CA THR A 124 -24.59 -15.82 -17.24
C THR A 124 -25.29 -16.00 -15.89
N TRP A 125 -24.57 -16.59 -14.95
CA TRP A 125 -25.09 -16.85 -13.59
C TRP A 125 -24.05 -16.43 -12.55
N ARG A 126 -24.52 -15.98 -11.39
CA ARG A 126 -23.72 -15.81 -10.19
C ARG A 126 -23.68 -17.14 -9.44
N LEU A 127 -22.49 -17.62 -9.11
CA LEU A 127 -22.26 -18.81 -8.30
C LEU A 127 -21.47 -18.38 -7.06
N GLN A 128 -21.99 -18.70 -5.88
CA GLN A 128 -21.24 -18.52 -4.63
C GLN A 128 -21.07 -19.85 -3.92
N ILE A 129 -19.82 -20.19 -3.60
CA ILE A 129 -19.45 -21.38 -2.86
C ILE A 129 -19.09 -20.95 -1.44
N GLY A 130 -19.58 -21.67 -0.44
CA GLY A 130 -19.19 -21.53 0.96
C GLY A 130 -18.64 -22.84 1.48
N VAL A 131 -17.50 -22.78 2.20
CA VAL A 131 -16.96 -23.93 2.95
C VAL A 131 -16.89 -23.54 4.41
N ARG A 132 -17.82 -24.02 5.21
CA ARG A 132 -18.02 -23.62 6.62
C ARG A 132 -17.28 -24.56 7.57
N ALA A 133 -16.61 -24.00 8.57
CA ALA A 133 -15.99 -24.72 9.69
C ALA A 133 -17.04 -25.18 10.73
N PRO A 134 -16.66 -26.10 11.66
CA PRO A 134 -17.42 -26.33 12.86
C PRO A 134 -17.46 -25.12 13.78
N ASP A 135 -18.52 -24.98 14.54
CA ASP A 135 -18.59 -24.00 15.62
C ASP A 135 -17.90 -24.54 16.88
N PHE A 136 -16.99 -23.71 17.42
CA PHE A 136 -16.33 -23.96 18.69
C PHE A 136 -16.79 -22.95 19.73
N ASP A 137 -17.02 -23.46 20.95
CA ASP A 137 -17.43 -22.68 22.10
C ASP A 137 -16.18 -22.21 22.91
N GLN A 138 -16.22 -21.00 23.41
CA GLN A 138 -15.17 -20.45 24.29
C GLN A 138 -14.90 -21.35 25.52
N ALA A 139 -15.91 -22.05 26.04
CA ALA A 139 -15.77 -22.93 27.18
C ALA A 139 -15.07 -24.26 26.86
N THR A 140 -15.19 -24.75 25.63
CA THR A 140 -14.69 -26.05 25.17
C THR A 140 -13.42 -25.96 24.32
N ARG A 141 -12.97 -24.76 23.93
CA ARG A 141 -11.77 -24.54 23.13
C ARG A 141 -10.51 -25.06 23.81
N ARG A 142 -9.50 -25.33 23.01
CA ARG A 142 -8.14 -25.58 23.52
C ARG A 142 -7.59 -24.36 24.24
N ARG A 143 -6.67 -24.61 25.19
CA ARG A 143 -5.99 -23.52 25.90
C ARG A 143 -5.02 -22.80 24.96
N PHE A 144 -4.91 -21.49 25.14
CA PHE A 144 -3.99 -20.66 24.39
C PHE A 144 -2.59 -20.62 25.00
N ASN A 145 -1.61 -20.42 24.15
CA ASN A 145 -0.29 -19.88 24.45
C ASN A 145 -0.04 -18.74 23.46
N ILE A 146 -0.21 -17.51 23.92
CA ILE A 146 -0.14 -16.32 23.09
C ILE A 146 1.06 -15.48 23.48
N ALA A 147 1.90 -15.13 22.51
CA ALA A 147 2.89 -14.07 22.61
C ALA A 147 2.41 -12.85 21.80
N LEU A 148 1.88 -11.86 22.51
CA LEU A 148 1.51 -10.58 21.93
C LEU A 148 2.76 -9.70 21.80
N THR A 149 3.03 -9.19 20.59
CA THR A 149 4.12 -8.25 20.33
C THR A 149 3.54 -6.96 19.79
N VAL A 150 3.81 -5.85 20.48
CA VAL A 150 3.20 -4.54 20.23
C VAL A 150 4.27 -3.53 19.89
N ASP A 151 4.08 -2.88 18.75
CA ASP A 151 4.79 -1.67 18.39
C ASP A 151 4.47 -0.56 19.40
N THR A 152 5.51 0.02 19.96
CA THR A 152 5.42 1.17 20.85
C THR A 152 6.31 2.30 20.38
N SER A 153 6.64 2.34 19.08
CA SER A 153 7.36 3.44 18.47
C SER A 153 6.58 4.77 18.56
N SER A 154 7.27 5.87 18.33
CA SER A 154 6.67 7.21 18.45
C SER A 154 5.49 7.40 17.50
N SER A 155 5.50 6.78 16.33
CA SER A 155 4.41 6.84 15.34
C SER A 155 3.09 6.27 15.86
N MET A 156 3.13 5.27 16.73
CA MET A 156 1.95 4.70 17.37
C MET A 156 1.16 5.70 18.23
N GLY A 157 1.83 6.76 18.69
CA GLY A 157 1.19 7.87 19.42
C GLY A 157 0.56 8.94 18.53
N TRP A 158 0.68 8.82 17.21
CA TRP A 158 0.14 9.81 16.27
C TRP A 158 -1.35 9.56 16.01
N GLY A 159 -2.07 10.64 15.65
CA GLY A 159 -3.48 10.58 15.32
C GLY A 159 -4.33 11.47 16.22
N LYS A 160 -5.64 11.21 16.25
CA LYS A 160 -6.60 11.92 17.08
C LYS A 160 -6.40 11.56 18.57
N ALA A 161 -6.35 12.55 19.43
CA ALA A 161 -6.24 12.30 20.87
C ALA A 161 -7.36 11.37 21.37
N GLY A 162 -6.99 10.29 22.04
CA GLY A 162 -7.90 9.25 22.52
C GLY A 162 -8.28 8.20 21.45
N ASP A 163 -7.71 8.27 20.24
CA ASP A 163 -7.90 7.26 19.18
C ASP A 163 -6.64 7.15 18.30
N THR A 164 -5.48 7.03 18.93
CA THR A 164 -4.19 6.81 18.29
C THR A 164 -3.99 5.32 17.97
N GLY A 165 -2.98 4.98 17.16
CA GLY A 165 -2.58 3.58 16.95
C GLY A 165 -2.32 2.84 18.26
N LEU A 166 -1.67 3.52 19.21
CA LEU A 166 -1.42 2.98 20.56
C LEU A 166 -2.70 2.77 21.37
N ASP A 167 -3.69 3.69 21.28
CA ASP A 167 -4.97 3.51 21.98
C ASP A 167 -5.73 2.30 21.47
N ARG A 168 -5.70 2.05 20.14
CA ARG A 168 -6.28 0.86 19.51
C ARG A 168 -5.51 -0.41 19.88
N ALA A 169 -4.17 -0.36 19.95
CA ALA A 169 -3.35 -1.46 20.42
C ALA A 169 -3.62 -1.80 21.89
N LYS A 170 -3.83 -0.80 22.77
CA LYS A 170 -4.28 -1.01 24.15
C LYS A 170 -5.65 -1.67 24.20
N ALA A 171 -6.59 -1.20 23.39
CA ALA A 171 -7.94 -1.78 23.32
C ALA A 171 -7.90 -3.25 22.88
N ALA A 172 -7.07 -3.59 21.87
CA ALA A 172 -6.85 -4.96 21.42
C ALA A 172 -6.22 -5.83 22.53
N CYS A 173 -5.18 -5.34 23.22
CA CYS A 173 -4.53 -6.03 24.33
C CYS A 173 -5.52 -6.29 25.48
N LEU A 174 -6.32 -5.32 25.87
CA LEU A 174 -7.35 -5.45 26.91
C LEU A 174 -8.47 -6.41 26.49
N GLY A 175 -8.93 -6.34 25.23
CA GLY A 175 -9.89 -7.27 24.64
C GLY A 175 -9.37 -8.72 24.71
N LEU A 176 -8.13 -8.91 24.28
CA LEU A 176 -7.46 -10.21 24.32
C LEU A 176 -7.37 -10.76 25.75
N VAL A 177 -6.85 -9.98 26.71
CA VAL A 177 -6.73 -10.40 28.12
C VAL A 177 -8.10 -10.74 28.71
N SER A 178 -9.15 -10.02 28.33
CA SER A 178 -10.53 -10.28 28.79
C SER A 178 -11.13 -11.57 28.18
N ALA A 179 -10.65 -11.98 27.00
CA ALA A 179 -11.05 -13.23 26.33
C ALA A 179 -10.26 -14.46 26.83
N LEU A 180 -9.13 -14.25 27.51
CA LEU A 180 -8.36 -15.34 28.10
C LEU A 180 -9.08 -15.97 29.29
N ASP A 181 -8.83 -17.26 29.52
CA ASP A 181 -9.42 -18.03 30.59
C ASP A 181 -8.36 -18.78 31.41
N LYS A 182 -8.77 -19.33 32.55
CA LYS A 182 -7.92 -20.12 33.41
C LYS A 182 -7.16 -21.21 32.62
N GLY A 183 -5.86 -21.25 32.78
CA GLY A 183 -4.97 -22.21 32.10
C GLY A 183 -4.40 -21.70 30.79
N ASP A 184 -4.88 -20.57 30.23
CA ASP A 184 -4.21 -19.91 29.09
C ASP A 184 -2.87 -19.30 29.54
N THR A 185 -1.91 -19.20 28.62
CA THR A 185 -0.59 -18.62 28.86
C THR A 185 -0.44 -17.38 27.99
N PHE A 186 0.02 -16.28 28.60
CA PHE A 186 0.18 -14.99 27.93
C PHE A 186 1.58 -14.44 28.14
N SER A 187 2.18 -13.94 27.05
CA SER A 187 3.41 -13.15 27.05
C SER A 187 3.15 -11.83 26.34
N LEU A 188 3.81 -10.75 26.79
CA LEU A 188 3.78 -9.45 26.16
C LEU A 188 5.19 -8.99 25.85
N VAL A 189 5.42 -8.62 24.60
CA VAL A 189 6.64 -7.98 24.10
C VAL A 189 6.27 -6.59 23.62
N THR A 190 7.07 -5.59 23.94
CA THR A 190 6.93 -4.23 23.41
C THR A 190 8.25 -3.81 22.76
N TRP A 191 8.17 -3.03 21.69
CA TRP A 191 9.35 -2.56 20.97
C TRP A 191 9.12 -1.14 20.44
N GLY A 192 10.02 -0.26 20.84
CA GLY A 192 10.08 1.15 20.59
C GLY A 192 11.51 1.59 20.80
N ALA A 193 11.81 2.49 21.74
CA ALA A 193 13.18 2.87 22.08
C ALA A 193 14.07 1.65 22.43
N SER A 194 13.47 0.55 22.89
CA SER A 194 14.12 -0.74 23.16
C SER A 194 13.08 -1.86 23.19
N VAL A 195 13.53 -3.10 22.99
CA VAL A 195 12.64 -4.25 23.16
C VAL A 195 12.54 -4.59 24.65
N GLN A 196 11.31 -4.73 25.15
CA GLN A 196 10.98 -5.09 26.52
C GLN A 196 10.10 -6.32 26.55
N VAL A 197 10.13 -7.06 27.65
CA VAL A 197 9.26 -8.22 27.94
C VAL A 197 8.50 -7.97 29.24
N PRO A 198 7.42 -7.16 29.24
CA PRO A 198 6.63 -6.90 30.43
C PRO A 198 5.98 -8.14 31.04
N VAL A 199 5.66 -9.16 30.20
CA VAL A 199 5.05 -10.42 30.66
C VAL A 199 5.73 -11.58 29.94
N ASP A 200 6.26 -12.57 30.69
CA ASP A 200 6.93 -13.77 30.16
C ASP A 200 6.18 -15.04 30.61
N GLY A 201 5.24 -15.50 29.79
CA GLY A 201 4.60 -16.81 29.94
C GLY A 201 3.76 -16.98 31.19
N VAL A 202 3.05 -15.94 31.62
CA VAL A 202 2.14 -16.02 32.76
C VAL A 202 0.95 -16.93 32.41
N THR A 203 0.78 -18.02 33.16
CA THR A 203 -0.39 -18.90 33.04
C THR A 203 -1.49 -18.41 33.98
N LEU A 204 -2.66 -18.09 33.42
CA LEU A 204 -3.77 -17.51 34.15
C LEU A 204 -4.34 -18.50 35.18
N SER A 205 -4.51 -18.05 36.41
CA SER A 205 -5.17 -18.78 37.48
C SER A 205 -6.69 -18.60 37.48
N ALA A 206 -7.16 -17.48 36.93
CA ALA A 206 -8.57 -17.12 36.78
C ALA A 206 -8.73 -16.20 35.56
N LYS A 207 -9.96 -16.01 35.12
CA LYS A 207 -10.33 -15.01 34.11
C LYS A 207 -10.12 -13.59 34.64
N ASP A 208 -9.93 -12.62 33.75
CA ASP A 208 -9.81 -11.19 34.08
C ASP A 208 -8.64 -10.85 35.02
N ASP A 209 -7.45 -11.33 34.69
CA ASP A 209 -6.23 -11.05 35.46
C ASP A 209 -5.88 -9.55 35.42
N GLY A 210 -6.00 -8.91 36.59
CA GLY A 210 -5.76 -7.46 36.74
C GLY A 210 -4.31 -7.05 36.48
N SER A 211 -3.33 -7.94 36.69
CA SER A 211 -1.92 -7.64 36.41
C SER A 211 -1.62 -7.59 34.93
N LEU A 212 -2.26 -8.46 34.14
CA LEU A 212 -2.14 -8.46 32.70
C LEU A 212 -2.84 -7.25 32.08
N LYS A 213 -4.03 -6.87 32.60
CA LYS A 213 -4.71 -5.63 32.18
C LYS A 213 -3.86 -4.40 32.46
N ALA A 214 -3.24 -4.32 33.66
CA ALA A 214 -2.35 -3.22 34.00
C ALA A 214 -1.12 -3.15 33.06
N ALA A 215 -0.58 -4.30 32.61
CA ALA A 215 0.48 -4.32 31.64
C ALA A 215 0.06 -3.78 30.25
N CYS A 216 -1.19 -4.06 29.81
CA CYS A 216 -1.76 -3.46 28.59
C CYS A 216 -1.94 -1.95 28.72
N GLU A 217 -2.44 -1.47 29.85
CA GLU A 217 -2.67 -0.04 30.13
C GLU A 217 -1.35 0.74 30.19
N ALA A 218 -0.26 0.09 30.64
CA ALA A 218 1.06 0.70 30.77
C ALA A 218 1.80 0.94 29.45
N LEU A 219 1.28 0.47 28.31
CA LEU A 219 1.88 0.71 26.99
C LEU A 219 2.03 2.22 26.73
N LYS A 220 3.21 2.63 26.23
CA LYS A 220 3.54 4.02 25.92
C LYS A 220 4.34 4.11 24.64
N ALA A 221 4.00 5.08 23.81
CA ALA A 221 4.75 5.35 22.58
C ALA A 221 6.09 6.01 22.89
N THR A 222 7.21 5.41 22.45
CA THR A 222 8.58 5.89 22.68
C THR A 222 9.57 5.40 21.61
N GLY A 223 10.41 6.30 21.09
CA GLY A 223 11.58 5.95 20.29
C GLY A 223 11.25 5.38 18.89
N ASP A 224 12.21 4.64 18.36
CA ASP A 224 12.18 4.05 17.03
C ASP A 224 11.60 2.61 17.05
N SER A 225 11.61 1.94 15.89
CA SER A 225 10.87 0.69 15.70
C SER A 225 11.79 -0.49 15.32
N PRO A 226 12.41 -1.22 16.30
CA PRO A 226 13.20 -2.42 16.00
C PRO A 226 12.29 -3.64 15.73
N PHE A 227 11.55 -3.60 14.64
CA PHE A 227 10.51 -4.56 14.24
C PHE A 227 10.99 -6.02 14.28
N SER A 228 12.10 -6.32 13.57
CA SER A 228 12.62 -7.70 13.48
C SER A 228 12.99 -8.29 14.83
N ILE A 229 13.53 -7.47 15.75
CA ILE A 229 13.92 -7.91 17.10
C ILE A 229 12.66 -8.14 17.94
N GLY A 230 11.67 -7.26 17.87
CA GLY A 230 10.39 -7.41 18.56
C GLY A 230 9.66 -8.69 18.14
N LEU A 231 9.56 -8.93 16.85
CA LEU A 231 8.92 -10.13 16.28
C LEU A 231 9.68 -11.41 16.65
N SER A 232 11.01 -11.47 16.49
CA SER A 232 11.82 -12.64 16.83
C SER A 232 11.80 -12.96 18.34
N THR A 233 11.71 -11.93 19.20
CA THR A 233 11.54 -12.09 20.64
C THR A 233 10.20 -12.75 20.98
N ALA A 234 9.12 -12.32 20.33
CA ALA A 234 7.79 -12.92 20.52
C ALA A 234 7.76 -14.40 20.11
N TYR A 235 8.36 -14.75 18.97
CA TYR A 235 8.48 -16.16 18.56
C TYR A 235 9.31 -16.99 19.54
N THR A 236 10.36 -16.40 20.12
CA THR A 236 11.18 -17.07 21.16
C THR A 236 10.34 -17.38 22.38
N LEU A 237 9.51 -16.44 22.85
CA LEU A 237 8.61 -16.66 23.99
C LEU A 237 7.49 -17.65 23.65
N ALA A 238 6.89 -17.54 22.48
CA ALA A 238 5.88 -18.48 22.03
C ALA A 238 6.41 -19.91 22.01
N LYS A 239 7.64 -20.14 21.49
CA LYS A 239 8.33 -21.45 21.51
C LYS A 239 8.66 -21.92 22.91
N LYS A 240 9.14 -21.03 23.79
CA LYS A 240 9.50 -21.34 25.18
C LYS A 240 8.34 -21.95 25.98
N HIS A 241 7.11 -21.46 25.73
CA HIS A 241 5.91 -21.84 26.44
C HIS A 241 4.97 -22.74 25.61
N ALA A 242 5.37 -23.16 24.40
CA ALA A 242 4.57 -23.98 23.51
C ALA A 242 4.28 -25.36 24.10
N LYS A 243 3.06 -25.82 23.88
CA LYS A 243 2.62 -27.18 24.18
C LYS A 243 1.78 -27.71 23.02
N PRO A 244 1.92 -28.98 22.64
CA PRO A 244 1.17 -29.56 21.50
C PRO A 244 -0.35 -29.47 21.64
N GLU A 245 -0.85 -29.61 22.88
CA GLU A 245 -2.29 -29.52 23.18
C GLU A 245 -2.85 -28.10 23.20
N ARG A 246 -2.02 -27.06 23.01
CA ARG A 246 -2.41 -25.64 23.02
C ARG A 246 -2.47 -25.07 21.62
N ILE A 247 -3.23 -24.01 21.50
CA ILE A 247 -3.17 -23.10 20.34
C ILE A 247 -2.02 -22.14 20.59
N ASN A 248 -0.90 -22.35 19.87
CA ASN A 248 0.29 -21.52 20.01
C ASN A 248 0.25 -20.41 18.93
N ARG A 249 0.33 -19.12 19.35
CA ARG A 249 0.21 -17.97 18.46
C ARG A 249 1.20 -16.87 18.81
N VAL A 250 1.71 -16.22 17.78
CA VAL A 250 2.25 -14.86 17.87
C VAL A 250 1.19 -13.91 17.32
N ILE A 251 0.95 -12.81 18.02
CA ILE A 251 0.09 -11.74 17.57
C ILE A 251 0.94 -10.48 17.46
N LEU A 252 0.98 -9.88 16.28
CA LEU A 252 1.72 -8.67 15.98
C LEU A 252 0.76 -7.49 15.86
N ILE A 253 1.00 -6.40 16.61
CA ILE A 253 0.27 -5.14 16.43
C ILE A 253 1.28 -4.03 16.09
N SER A 254 1.12 -3.40 14.91
CA SER A 254 2.03 -2.35 14.42
C SER A 254 1.33 -1.43 13.42
N ASP A 255 1.86 -0.22 13.24
CA ASP A 255 1.48 0.68 12.14
C ASP A 255 2.25 0.38 10.83
N GLY A 256 3.06 -0.69 10.81
CA GLY A 256 3.87 -1.09 9.65
C GLY A 256 5.15 -0.28 9.47
N GLY A 257 5.49 0.61 10.42
CA GLY A 257 6.70 1.43 10.38
C GLY A 257 7.95 0.66 10.84
N ALA A 258 8.76 0.14 9.92
CA ALA A 258 10.05 -0.49 10.23
C ALA A 258 11.18 0.54 10.07
N ASN A 259 11.49 1.29 11.12
CA ASN A 259 12.48 2.37 11.08
C ASN A 259 13.90 1.93 11.48
N VAL A 260 14.03 0.87 12.26
CA VAL A 260 15.31 0.37 12.80
C VAL A 260 15.39 -1.15 12.62
N GLY A 261 16.58 -1.65 12.23
CA GLY A 261 16.80 -3.07 11.99
C GLY A 261 16.58 -3.46 10.52
N GLU A 262 16.19 -4.68 10.28
CA GLU A 262 15.98 -5.21 8.94
C GLU A 262 14.75 -4.56 8.29
N LYS A 263 14.96 -3.94 7.12
CA LYS A 263 13.91 -3.24 6.37
C LYS A 263 13.36 -4.06 5.21
N ASP A 264 14.06 -5.11 4.83
CA ASP A 264 13.63 -5.99 3.77
C ASP A 264 12.43 -6.83 4.24
N SER A 265 11.26 -6.56 3.67
CA SER A 265 10.02 -7.27 4.01
C SER A 265 10.12 -8.78 3.77
N GLN A 266 10.92 -9.20 2.78
CA GLN A 266 11.12 -10.63 2.49
C GLN A 266 11.93 -11.32 3.59
N LEU A 267 12.97 -10.68 4.14
CA LEU A 267 13.76 -11.23 5.24
C LEU A 267 12.95 -11.28 6.54
N ILE A 268 12.08 -10.29 6.79
CA ILE A 268 11.13 -10.30 7.91
C ILE A 268 10.15 -11.46 7.74
N ALA A 269 9.56 -11.60 6.55
CA ALA A 269 8.66 -12.69 6.23
C ALA A 269 9.34 -14.07 6.33
N GLN A 270 10.59 -14.20 5.88
CA GLN A 270 11.38 -15.43 6.04
C GLN A 270 11.64 -15.75 7.52
N SER A 271 11.88 -14.74 8.36
CA SER A 271 12.04 -14.94 9.80
C SER A 271 10.74 -15.44 10.45
N ALA A 272 9.60 -14.91 10.07
CA ALA A 272 8.29 -15.40 10.49
C ALA A 272 8.04 -16.85 10.01
N LYS A 273 8.29 -17.12 8.72
CA LYS A 273 8.13 -18.45 8.11
C LYS A 273 9.02 -19.52 8.76
N SER A 274 10.28 -19.21 9.11
CA SER A 274 11.18 -20.14 9.77
C SER A 274 10.76 -20.48 11.20
N ALA A 275 9.97 -19.62 11.83
CA ALA A 275 9.43 -19.84 13.17
C ALA A 275 8.11 -20.64 13.18
N ASP A 276 7.47 -20.81 12.03
CA ASP A 276 6.20 -21.53 11.87
C ASP A 276 6.29 -23.03 12.18
N GLY A 277 7.45 -23.58 12.46
CA GLY A 277 7.64 -24.95 12.94
C GLY A 277 6.78 -25.99 12.21
N LYS A 278 7.18 -26.46 11.04
CA LYS A 278 6.53 -27.55 10.30
C LYS A 278 6.52 -28.89 11.06
N ASP A 279 7.09 -28.91 12.26
CA ASP A 279 7.34 -30.13 13.00
C ASP A 279 6.17 -30.48 13.92
N ASN A 280 5.47 -31.53 13.56
CA ASN A 280 4.59 -32.36 14.42
C ASN A 280 3.34 -31.67 15.02
N GLY A 281 2.66 -30.77 14.28
CA GLY A 281 1.33 -30.32 14.68
C GLY A 281 1.29 -29.20 15.75
N SER A 282 2.43 -28.69 16.18
CA SER A 282 2.54 -27.59 17.15
C SER A 282 2.88 -26.24 16.48
N GLY A 283 2.46 -26.03 15.23
CA GLY A 283 2.75 -24.83 14.48
C GLY A 283 2.39 -23.53 15.24
N ILE A 284 3.31 -22.56 15.26
CA ILE A 284 3.10 -21.23 15.83
C ILE A 284 2.79 -20.29 14.68
N TYR A 285 1.51 -20.02 14.46
CA TYR A 285 1.07 -19.11 13.41
C TYR A 285 1.08 -17.66 13.88
N LEU A 286 1.24 -16.73 12.93
CA LEU A 286 1.22 -15.31 13.18
C LEU A 286 -0.13 -14.72 12.81
N MET A 287 -0.75 -13.97 13.71
CA MET A 287 -1.83 -13.04 13.41
C MET A 287 -1.27 -11.62 13.37
N GLY A 288 -1.52 -10.88 12.31
CA GLY A 288 -1.16 -9.47 12.17
C GLY A 288 -2.35 -8.55 12.41
N ALA A 289 -2.14 -7.48 13.17
CA ALA A 289 -3.11 -6.43 13.36
C ALA A 289 -2.46 -5.07 13.05
N GLY A 290 -2.89 -4.46 11.97
CA GLY A 290 -2.52 -3.11 11.60
C GLY A 290 -3.24 -2.08 12.46
N VAL A 291 -2.58 -0.99 12.79
CA VAL A 291 -3.16 0.14 13.53
C VAL A 291 -2.67 1.47 12.96
N GLY A 292 -3.17 2.57 13.50
CA GLY A 292 -2.74 3.91 13.14
C GLY A 292 -3.60 4.55 12.07
N ASP A 293 -3.02 5.49 11.34
CA ASP A 293 -3.73 6.18 10.28
C ASP A 293 -3.76 5.30 9.01
N PRO A 294 -4.94 4.95 8.48
CA PRO A 294 -5.03 4.10 7.28
C PRO A 294 -4.33 4.71 6.06
N TRP A 295 -4.14 6.03 6.03
CA TRP A 295 -3.39 6.72 5.00
C TRP A 295 -1.90 6.33 4.97
N ASN A 296 -1.24 6.34 6.13
CA ASN A 296 0.20 6.09 6.26
C ASN A 296 0.55 4.63 6.56
N TYR A 297 -0.45 3.77 6.66
CA TYR A 297 -0.27 2.39 7.04
C TYR A 297 0.43 1.57 5.95
N ASN A 298 1.46 0.82 6.32
CA ASN A 298 2.19 -0.07 5.40
C ASN A 298 1.50 -1.44 5.29
N ASP A 299 0.45 -1.49 4.49
CA ASP A 299 -0.36 -2.67 4.21
C ASP A 299 0.50 -3.82 3.64
N LYS A 300 1.37 -3.54 2.67
CA LYS A 300 2.21 -4.55 2.01
C LYS A 300 3.16 -5.26 2.98
N LEU A 301 3.76 -4.54 3.92
CA LEU A 301 4.65 -5.17 4.91
C LEU A 301 3.88 -6.15 5.80
N MET A 302 2.73 -5.73 6.31
CA MET A 302 1.93 -6.54 7.22
C MET A 302 1.35 -7.76 6.52
N ASP A 303 0.86 -7.61 5.30
CA ASP A 303 0.39 -8.67 4.43
C ASP A 303 1.50 -9.72 4.22
N THR A 304 2.66 -9.34 3.70
CA THR A 304 3.81 -10.24 3.47
C THR A 304 4.25 -11.01 4.73
N VAL A 305 4.22 -10.37 5.90
CA VAL A 305 4.63 -11.02 7.16
C VAL A 305 3.58 -12.03 7.62
N THR A 306 2.30 -11.73 7.46
CA THR A 306 1.20 -12.61 7.85
C THR A 306 1.01 -13.79 6.91
N ASP A 307 1.24 -13.62 5.60
CA ASP A 307 1.28 -14.72 4.63
C ASP A 307 2.35 -15.74 5.01
N ALA A 308 3.57 -15.26 5.24
CA ALA A 308 4.66 -16.13 5.68
C ALA A 308 4.37 -16.80 7.03
N GLY A 309 3.65 -16.13 7.93
CA GLY A 309 3.24 -16.62 9.25
C GLY A 309 1.98 -17.48 9.24
N LYS A 310 1.28 -17.58 8.10
CA LYS A 310 0.05 -18.37 7.89
C LYS A 310 -1.05 -18.10 8.91
N GLY A 311 -1.28 -16.85 9.23
CA GLY A 311 -2.31 -16.40 10.14
C GLY A 311 -3.15 -15.27 9.56
N ALA A 312 -4.20 -14.88 10.29
CA ALA A 312 -5.10 -13.81 9.86
C ALA A 312 -4.42 -12.44 9.86
N TYR A 313 -4.79 -11.59 8.91
CA TYR A 313 -4.39 -10.19 8.86
C TYR A 313 -5.62 -9.28 8.95
N VAL A 314 -5.61 -8.36 9.92
CA VAL A 314 -6.69 -7.40 10.17
C VAL A 314 -6.14 -5.98 10.32
N PHE A 315 -6.94 -4.96 10.05
CA PHE A 315 -6.62 -3.58 10.39
C PHE A 315 -7.64 -3.02 11.40
N LEU A 316 -7.16 -2.44 12.49
CA LEU A 316 -7.98 -1.90 13.57
C LEU A 316 -8.19 -0.40 13.32
N ASP A 317 -9.31 -0.05 12.69
CA ASP A 317 -9.64 1.35 12.38
C ASP A 317 -10.28 2.10 13.56
N SER A 318 -10.62 1.40 14.64
CA SER A 318 -11.19 1.96 15.88
C SER A 318 -10.89 1.08 17.10
N GLN A 319 -11.09 1.64 18.30
CA GLN A 319 -11.02 0.86 19.54
C GLN A 319 -12.15 -0.16 19.68
N ASP A 320 -13.34 0.16 19.16
CA ASP A 320 -14.49 -0.75 19.17
C ASP A 320 -14.19 -1.98 18.27
N GLU A 321 -13.60 -1.77 17.09
CA GLU A 321 -13.13 -2.84 16.21
C GLU A 321 -12.07 -3.72 16.91
N ALA A 322 -11.11 -3.08 17.57
CA ALA A 322 -10.07 -3.79 18.32
C ALA A 322 -10.67 -4.67 19.44
N GLN A 323 -11.63 -4.17 20.19
CA GLN A 323 -12.30 -4.93 21.25
C GLN A 323 -13.18 -6.05 20.69
N MET A 324 -13.86 -5.83 19.56
CA MET A 324 -14.67 -6.83 18.89
C MET A 324 -13.82 -7.99 18.39
N LEU A 325 -12.76 -7.72 17.62
CA LEU A 325 -11.90 -8.74 17.00
C LEU A 325 -11.10 -9.53 18.06
N PHE A 326 -10.51 -8.85 19.05
CA PHE A 326 -9.67 -9.49 20.07
C PHE A 326 -10.46 -10.00 21.29
N GLY A 327 -11.71 -9.62 21.41
CA GLY A 327 -12.60 -10.09 22.47
C GLY A 327 -13.59 -11.16 21.98
N GLN A 328 -14.61 -10.72 21.26
CA GLN A 328 -15.77 -11.56 20.89
C GLN A 328 -15.44 -12.52 19.72
N ALA A 329 -14.70 -12.06 18.72
CA ALA A 329 -14.38 -12.83 17.53
C ALA A 329 -13.03 -13.58 17.62
N LEU A 330 -12.36 -13.61 18.78
CA LEU A 330 -11.00 -14.14 18.95
C LEU A 330 -10.82 -15.56 18.38
N LEU A 331 -11.79 -16.46 18.57
CA LEU A 331 -11.72 -17.83 18.08
C LEU A 331 -11.69 -17.91 16.55
N ARG A 332 -12.43 -17.02 15.87
CA ARG A 332 -12.45 -16.92 14.41
C ARG A 332 -11.07 -16.58 13.82
N HIS A 333 -10.18 -16.01 14.61
CA HIS A 333 -8.83 -15.59 14.15
C HIS A 333 -7.71 -16.50 14.64
N LEU A 334 -7.91 -17.25 15.72
CA LEU A 334 -6.82 -18.01 16.36
C LEU A 334 -6.97 -19.53 16.26
N GLU A 335 -8.17 -20.08 16.30
CA GLU A 335 -8.38 -21.54 16.27
C GLU A 335 -8.52 -22.04 14.83
N VAL A 336 -7.56 -22.81 14.34
CA VAL A 336 -7.64 -23.46 13.03
C VAL A 336 -8.46 -24.75 13.15
N ALA A 337 -9.58 -24.81 12.45
CA ALA A 337 -10.45 -25.97 12.37
C ALA A 337 -10.01 -26.98 11.28
N ALA A 338 -9.44 -26.47 10.17
CA ALA A 338 -8.89 -27.30 9.10
C ALA A 338 -7.63 -26.65 8.52
N ARG A 339 -6.56 -27.44 8.34
CA ARG A 339 -5.28 -26.98 7.76
C ARG A 339 -5.21 -27.30 6.27
N ASN A 340 -4.52 -26.45 5.52
CA ASN A 340 -4.22 -26.64 4.10
C ASN A 340 -5.47 -27.08 3.33
N VAL A 341 -6.55 -26.30 3.50
CA VAL A 341 -7.82 -26.55 2.80
C VAL A 341 -7.65 -26.21 1.34
N GLN A 342 -7.85 -27.20 0.48
CA GLN A 342 -7.92 -27.04 -0.96
C GLN A 342 -9.35 -27.21 -1.43
N VAL A 343 -9.91 -26.20 -2.06
CA VAL A 343 -11.27 -26.24 -2.58
C VAL A 343 -11.23 -26.48 -4.09
N GLN A 344 -11.97 -27.49 -4.54
CA GLN A 344 -12.14 -27.83 -5.95
C GLN A 344 -13.59 -27.68 -6.33
N VAL A 345 -13.87 -26.95 -7.42
CA VAL A 345 -15.19 -26.92 -8.04
C VAL A 345 -15.16 -27.70 -9.37
N THR A 346 -16.16 -28.55 -9.58
CA THR A 346 -16.38 -29.18 -10.86
C THR A 346 -17.63 -28.57 -11.49
N LEU A 347 -17.42 -27.82 -12.57
CA LEU A 347 -18.48 -27.24 -13.39
C LEU A 347 -18.85 -28.22 -14.52
N PRO A 348 -20.14 -28.30 -14.93
CA PRO A 348 -20.53 -29.08 -16.09
C PRO A 348 -19.78 -28.67 -17.36
N ALA A 349 -19.72 -29.56 -18.35
CA ALA A 349 -19.27 -29.21 -19.70
C ALA A 349 -20.03 -27.94 -20.20
N THR A 350 -19.40 -27.15 -21.04
CA THR A 350 -19.89 -25.87 -21.57
C THR A 350 -19.77 -24.65 -20.62
N PHE A 351 -19.55 -24.87 -19.30
CA PHE A 351 -19.39 -23.76 -18.36
C PHE A 351 -17.94 -23.30 -18.20
N ALA A 352 -17.78 -21.98 -18.00
CA ALA A 352 -16.53 -21.36 -17.64
C ALA A 352 -16.75 -20.27 -16.58
N ILE A 353 -15.76 -20.02 -15.71
CA ILE A 353 -15.74 -18.82 -14.87
C ILE A 353 -15.44 -17.62 -15.77
N GLN A 354 -16.33 -16.62 -15.75
CA GLN A 354 -16.16 -15.35 -16.45
C GLN A 354 -15.43 -14.33 -15.59
N GLN A 355 -15.73 -14.28 -14.28
CA GLN A 355 -15.07 -13.42 -13.31
C GLN A 355 -15.02 -14.13 -11.96
N PHE A 356 -13.86 -14.10 -11.33
CA PHE A 356 -13.61 -14.65 -10.01
C PHE A 356 -13.25 -13.52 -9.05
N TYR A 357 -13.82 -13.55 -7.84
CA TYR A 357 -13.59 -12.54 -6.79
C TYR A 357 -12.81 -13.10 -5.59
N GLY A 358 -12.18 -14.27 -5.74
CA GLY A 358 -11.14 -14.77 -4.86
C GLY A 358 -9.76 -14.39 -5.39
N GLU A 359 -8.73 -14.84 -4.71
CA GLU A 359 -7.36 -14.50 -5.06
C GLU A 359 -6.83 -15.32 -6.24
N GLN A 360 -6.96 -16.66 -6.17
CA GLN A 360 -6.39 -17.55 -7.18
C GLN A 360 -7.42 -18.55 -7.71
N VAL A 361 -7.39 -18.80 -9.02
CA VAL A 361 -8.19 -19.84 -9.68
C VAL A 361 -7.37 -20.47 -10.81
N SER A 362 -7.25 -21.81 -10.83
CA SER A 362 -6.54 -22.54 -11.89
C SER A 362 -7.14 -23.93 -12.12
N THR A 363 -6.88 -24.50 -13.29
CA THR A 363 -7.11 -25.93 -13.58
C THR A 363 -5.97 -26.81 -13.08
N VAL A 364 -4.86 -26.24 -12.66
CA VAL A 364 -3.66 -26.89 -12.14
C VAL A 364 -3.62 -26.69 -10.63
N LYS A 365 -3.65 -27.77 -9.88
CA LYS A 365 -3.76 -27.74 -8.42
C LYS A 365 -2.61 -27.00 -7.74
N GLU A 366 -1.42 -27.17 -8.27
CA GLU A 366 -0.15 -26.64 -7.72
C GLU A 366 -0.01 -25.11 -7.91
N GLU A 367 -0.87 -24.51 -8.74
CA GLU A 367 -0.93 -23.06 -8.98
C GLU A 367 -1.87 -22.35 -8.02
N VAL A 368 -2.50 -23.06 -7.08
CA VAL A 368 -3.47 -22.53 -6.13
C VAL A 368 -3.08 -22.94 -4.71
N ASP A 369 -2.71 -21.95 -3.91
CA ASP A 369 -2.25 -22.17 -2.55
C ASP A 369 -3.39 -22.61 -1.62
N PRO A 370 -3.16 -23.65 -0.80
CA PRO A 370 -4.15 -24.09 0.18
C PRO A 370 -4.14 -23.17 1.41
N GLN A 371 -5.33 -22.91 1.96
CA GLN A 371 -5.58 -22.01 3.06
C GLN A 371 -5.86 -22.73 4.38
N HIS A 372 -5.81 -21.97 5.49
CA HIS A 372 -6.32 -22.43 6.77
C HIS A 372 -7.75 -21.93 6.99
N LEU A 373 -8.67 -22.84 7.36
CA LEU A 373 -10.02 -22.47 7.76
C LEU A 373 -10.09 -22.40 9.28
N ALA A 374 -10.43 -21.23 9.79
CA ALA A 374 -10.59 -21.00 11.22
C ALA A 374 -11.94 -21.54 11.73
N ALA A 375 -12.01 -21.79 13.05
CA ALA A 375 -13.26 -22.14 13.70
C ALA A 375 -14.28 -21.00 13.63
N ASN A 376 -15.56 -21.32 13.57
CA ASN A 376 -16.64 -20.33 13.50
C ASN A 376 -16.60 -19.46 12.22
N ASP A 377 -15.89 -19.91 11.18
CA ASP A 377 -15.67 -19.14 9.96
C ASP A 377 -16.06 -19.91 8.69
N ALA A 378 -16.13 -19.20 7.55
CA ALA A 378 -16.43 -19.77 6.24
C ALA A 378 -15.51 -19.15 5.17
N MET A 379 -14.89 -19.98 4.33
CA MET A 379 -14.31 -19.54 3.06
C MET A 379 -15.44 -19.25 2.09
N VAL A 380 -15.42 -18.09 1.45
CA VAL A 380 -16.45 -17.64 0.51
C VAL A 380 -15.83 -17.36 -0.85
N PHE A 381 -16.32 -18.04 -1.88
CA PHE A 381 -15.87 -17.87 -3.26
C PHE A 381 -17.04 -17.33 -4.10
N HIS A 382 -16.99 -16.07 -4.47
CA HIS A 382 -17.99 -15.44 -5.32
C HIS A 382 -17.49 -15.35 -6.75
N GLN A 383 -18.33 -15.69 -7.74
CA GLN A 383 -17.93 -15.71 -9.13
C GLN A 383 -19.13 -15.60 -10.08
N THR A 384 -18.89 -15.14 -11.30
CA THR A 384 -19.82 -15.28 -12.41
C THR A 384 -19.36 -16.40 -13.33
N ILE A 385 -20.33 -17.24 -13.76
CA ILE A 385 -20.10 -18.32 -14.71
C ILE A 385 -20.97 -18.12 -15.94
N THR A 386 -20.49 -18.55 -17.08
CA THR A 386 -21.21 -18.48 -18.36
C THR A 386 -21.21 -19.85 -19.05
N SER A 387 -22.22 -20.11 -19.90
CA SER A 387 -22.24 -21.30 -20.75
C SER A 387 -22.09 -20.90 -22.20
N CYS A 388 -21.20 -21.60 -22.92
CA CYS A 388 -21.03 -21.42 -24.36
C CYS A 388 -22.07 -22.18 -25.19
N ASP A 389 -22.86 -23.09 -24.59
CA ASP A 389 -24.03 -23.74 -25.20
C ASP A 389 -25.21 -23.81 -24.22
N PRO A 390 -25.85 -22.68 -23.91
CA PRO A 390 -26.93 -22.62 -22.92
C PRO A 390 -28.17 -23.36 -23.37
N LYS A 391 -28.36 -23.62 -24.66
CA LYS A 391 -29.51 -24.37 -25.20
C LYS A 391 -29.39 -25.87 -24.95
N ALA A 392 -28.21 -26.39 -24.74
CA ALA A 392 -27.99 -27.80 -24.41
C ALA A 392 -28.22 -28.11 -22.92
N LEU A 393 -28.43 -27.10 -22.08
CA LEU A 393 -28.65 -27.31 -20.65
C LEU A 393 -29.99 -27.94 -20.37
N SER A 394 -29.95 -29.12 -19.75
CA SER A 394 -31.14 -29.86 -19.32
C SER A 394 -31.65 -29.47 -17.90
N GLY A 395 -30.75 -28.80 -17.15
CA GLY A 395 -30.95 -28.49 -15.74
C GLY A 395 -30.50 -29.60 -14.76
N ASN A 396 -30.16 -30.76 -15.28
CA ASN A 396 -29.71 -31.90 -14.46
C ASN A 396 -28.20 -31.96 -14.31
N GLU A 397 -27.47 -31.06 -14.95
CA GLU A 397 -26.01 -30.89 -14.84
C GLU A 397 -25.63 -30.69 -13.38
N GLN A 398 -24.61 -31.40 -12.92
CA GLN A 398 -24.17 -31.37 -11.53
C GLN A 398 -23.04 -30.36 -11.36
N ILE A 399 -23.18 -29.44 -10.39
CA ILE A 399 -22.07 -28.66 -9.83
C ILE A 399 -21.63 -29.41 -8.57
N LYS A 400 -20.32 -29.69 -8.46
CA LYS A 400 -19.73 -30.36 -7.31
C LYS A 400 -18.68 -29.47 -6.65
N VAL A 401 -18.61 -29.52 -5.33
CA VAL A 401 -17.58 -28.87 -4.52
C VAL A 401 -16.92 -29.93 -3.65
N LEU A 402 -15.63 -30.10 -3.78
CA LEU A 402 -14.81 -30.98 -2.96
C LEU A 402 -13.84 -30.11 -2.15
N ALA A 403 -13.89 -30.24 -0.82
CA ALA A 403 -12.89 -29.69 0.07
C ALA A 403 -12.00 -30.79 0.61
N THR A 404 -10.68 -30.64 0.49
CA THR A 404 -9.68 -31.55 1.08
C THR A 404 -8.84 -30.78 2.06
N TRP A 405 -8.50 -31.34 3.21
CA TRP A 405 -7.70 -30.67 4.25
C TRP A 405 -6.96 -31.66 5.13
N GLN A 406 -6.16 -31.13 6.05
CA GLN A 406 -5.51 -31.89 7.11
C GLN A 406 -6.13 -31.53 8.48
N ASP A 407 -6.40 -32.57 9.27
CA ASP A 407 -6.82 -32.38 10.66
C ASP A 407 -5.72 -31.62 11.43
N PRO A 408 -6.04 -30.51 12.11
CA PRO A 408 -5.02 -29.67 12.74
C PRO A 408 -4.32 -30.32 13.94
N GLN A 409 -4.85 -31.39 14.49
CA GLN A 409 -4.27 -32.08 15.64
C GLN A 409 -3.51 -33.34 15.24
N THR A 410 -4.08 -34.15 14.34
CA THR A 410 -3.50 -35.46 13.95
C THR A 410 -2.67 -35.37 12.67
N GLY A 411 -2.86 -34.33 11.84
CA GLY A 411 -2.28 -34.24 10.50
C GLY A 411 -2.92 -35.19 9.48
N GLU A 412 -3.99 -35.89 9.85
CA GLU A 412 -4.69 -36.83 8.98
C GLU A 412 -5.39 -36.10 7.82
N ALA A 413 -5.19 -36.60 6.60
CA ALA A 413 -5.88 -36.08 5.41
C ALA A 413 -7.36 -36.43 5.42
N ARG A 414 -8.22 -35.47 5.18
CA ARG A 414 -9.69 -35.59 5.15
C ARG A 414 -10.28 -34.93 3.92
N SER A 415 -11.52 -35.27 3.63
CA SER A 415 -12.28 -34.64 2.54
C SER A 415 -13.77 -34.70 2.81
N ASP A 416 -14.49 -33.63 2.37
CA ASP A 416 -15.95 -33.61 2.27
C ASP A 416 -16.35 -33.10 0.88
N GLU A 417 -17.38 -33.76 0.31
CA GLU A 417 -17.92 -33.43 -1.02
C GLU A 417 -19.39 -33.01 -0.90
N TRP A 418 -19.78 -32.04 -1.69
CA TRP A 418 -21.14 -31.61 -1.86
C TRP A 418 -21.47 -31.49 -3.36
N SER A 419 -22.72 -31.81 -3.74
CA SER A 419 -23.16 -31.63 -5.12
C SER A 419 -24.66 -31.34 -5.18
N ALA A 420 -25.05 -30.57 -6.21
CA ALA A 420 -26.47 -30.34 -6.55
C ALA A 420 -26.66 -30.15 -8.06
N SER A 421 -27.88 -30.39 -8.54
CA SER A 421 -28.22 -30.10 -9.92
C SER A 421 -28.35 -28.59 -10.16
N PHE A 422 -28.03 -28.17 -11.36
CA PHE A 422 -28.16 -26.77 -11.80
C PHE A 422 -29.58 -26.23 -11.57
N LYS A 423 -30.61 -27.04 -11.87
CA LYS A 423 -32.02 -26.71 -11.64
C LYS A 423 -32.35 -26.52 -10.17
N ASP A 424 -31.87 -27.43 -9.29
CA ASP A 424 -32.12 -27.32 -7.86
C ASP A 424 -31.46 -26.09 -7.25
N LEU A 425 -30.25 -25.76 -7.71
CA LEU A 425 -29.57 -24.56 -7.31
C LEU A 425 -30.30 -23.28 -7.73
N LEU A 426 -30.82 -23.23 -8.96
CA LEU A 426 -31.60 -22.07 -9.42
C LEU A 426 -32.91 -21.91 -8.66
N ALA A 427 -33.49 -23.00 -8.15
CA ALA A 427 -34.72 -22.99 -7.37
C ALA A 427 -34.47 -22.81 -5.86
N GLY A 428 -33.24 -22.89 -5.44
CA GLY A 428 -32.84 -22.85 -4.02
C GLY A 428 -32.81 -21.43 -3.41
N PRO A 429 -32.44 -21.32 -2.15
CA PRO A 429 -32.28 -20.04 -1.48
C PRO A 429 -31.07 -19.29 -2.03
N HIS A 430 -31.16 -17.95 -2.13
CA HIS A 430 -30.11 -17.11 -2.68
C HIS A 430 -29.62 -16.03 -1.69
N ALA A 431 -30.04 -16.06 -0.45
CA ALA A 431 -29.83 -15.00 0.52
C ALA A 431 -28.33 -14.67 0.74
N LEU A 432 -27.48 -15.70 0.87
CA LEU A 432 -26.03 -15.51 1.06
C LEU A 432 -25.33 -15.12 -0.26
N LEU A 433 -25.81 -15.61 -1.40
CA LEU A 433 -25.37 -15.18 -2.71
C LEU A 433 -25.69 -13.70 -2.94
N ASP A 434 -26.87 -13.23 -2.55
CA ASP A 434 -27.27 -11.82 -2.66
C ASP A 434 -26.42 -10.94 -1.72
N LYS A 435 -26.08 -11.43 -0.51
CA LYS A 435 -25.12 -10.75 0.38
C LYS A 435 -23.74 -10.64 -0.27
N GLY A 436 -23.19 -11.72 -0.82
CA GLY A 436 -21.91 -11.70 -1.52
C GLY A 436 -21.90 -10.77 -2.73
N ALA A 437 -22.99 -10.79 -3.52
CA ALA A 437 -23.12 -9.86 -4.65
C ALA A 437 -23.23 -8.39 -4.22
N ALA A 438 -23.77 -8.10 -3.04
CA ALA A 438 -23.77 -6.76 -2.46
C ALA A 438 -22.37 -6.34 -2.02
N VAL A 439 -21.63 -7.23 -1.34
CA VAL A 439 -20.23 -6.99 -0.94
C VAL A 439 -19.37 -6.70 -2.16
N VAL A 440 -19.42 -7.55 -3.18
CA VAL A 440 -18.66 -7.37 -4.45
C VAL A 440 -19.07 -6.07 -5.15
N ALA A 441 -20.35 -5.71 -5.17
CA ALA A 441 -20.76 -4.45 -5.76
C ALA A 441 -20.21 -3.21 -5.03
N VAL A 442 -19.98 -3.31 -3.72
CA VAL A 442 -19.29 -2.26 -2.96
C VAL A 442 -17.83 -2.18 -3.37
N THR A 443 -17.11 -3.30 -3.44
CA THR A 443 -15.70 -3.30 -3.85
C THR A 443 -15.50 -2.79 -5.26
N ASP A 444 -16.34 -3.24 -6.22
CA ASP A 444 -16.33 -2.74 -7.59
C ASP A 444 -16.58 -1.21 -7.63
N ALA A 445 -17.51 -0.70 -6.80
CA ALA A 445 -17.79 0.72 -6.72
C ALA A 445 -16.61 1.49 -6.12
N LEU A 446 -15.97 0.99 -5.07
CA LEU A 446 -14.79 1.63 -4.47
C LEU A 446 -13.63 1.70 -5.45
N GLN A 447 -13.39 0.65 -6.24
CA GLN A 447 -12.38 0.65 -7.32
C GLN A 447 -12.75 1.59 -8.47
N ALA A 448 -14.03 1.62 -8.87
CA ALA A 448 -14.50 2.47 -9.96
C ALA A 448 -14.47 3.96 -9.59
N VAL A 449 -14.77 4.29 -8.34
CA VAL A 449 -14.73 5.67 -7.83
C VAL A 449 -13.31 6.23 -7.85
N GLN A 450 -12.28 5.38 -7.70
CA GLN A 450 -10.88 5.81 -7.82
C GLN A 450 -10.52 6.32 -9.23
N LYS A 451 -11.31 5.96 -10.25
CA LYS A 451 -11.08 6.29 -11.67
C LYS A 451 -11.92 7.49 -12.17
N VAL A 452 -12.74 8.09 -11.32
CA VAL A 452 -13.62 9.20 -11.68
C VAL A 452 -13.52 10.34 -10.67
N GLU A 453 -13.91 11.55 -11.07
CA GLU A 453 -13.77 12.75 -10.23
C GLU A 453 -15.10 13.31 -9.75
N GLY A 454 -15.09 13.87 -8.55
CA GLY A 454 -16.19 14.64 -7.99
C GLY A 454 -17.54 13.92 -8.08
N LYS A 455 -18.54 14.63 -8.58
CA LYS A 455 -19.93 14.11 -8.66
C LYS A 455 -20.13 12.95 -9.64
N ALA A 456 -19.18 12.64 -10.52
CA ALA A 456 -19.25 11.45 -11.37
C ALA A 456 -19.22 10.14 -10.56
N ALA A 457 -18.71 10.18 -9.32
CA ALA A 457 -18.76 9.05 -8.38
C ALA A 457 -20.20 8.73 -7.90
N LEU A 458 -21.10 9.71 -7.84
CA LEU A 458 -22.43 9.54 -7.24
C LEU A 458 -23.26 8.41 -7.86
N PRO A 459 -23.43 8.31 -9.21
CA PRO A 459 -24.19 7.22 -9.79
C PRO A 459 -23.58 5.85 -9.57
N ILE A 460 -22.25 5.75 -9.40
CA ILE A 460 -21.54 4.50 -9.09
C ILE A 460 -21.88 4.06 -7.66
N LEU A 461 -21.80 4.97 -6.70
CA LEU A 461 -22.14 4.72 -5.30
C LEU A 461 -23.64 4.42 -5.12
N ASP A 462 -24.52 5.14 -5.83
CA ASP A 462 -25.96 4.90 -5.82
C ASP A 462 -26.32 3.50 -6.35
N ALA A 463 -25.64 3.03 -7.39
CA ALA A 463 -25.84 1.68 -7.93
C ALA A 463 -25.40 0.58 -6.94
N ALA A 464 -24.28 0.76 -6.25
CA ALA A 464 -23.83 -0.16 -5.21
C ALA A 464 -24.78 -0.15 -4.01
N LEU A 465 -25.19 1.01 -3.54
CA LEU A 465 -26.16 1.16 -2.44
C LEU A 465 -27.48 0.48 -2.75
N ALA A 466 -27.98 0.59 -3.97
CA ALA A 466 -29.20 -0.10 -4.40
C ALA A 466 -29.08 -1.63 -4.31
N LYS A 467 -27.91 -2.21 -4.63
CA LYS A 467 -27.65 -3.65 -4.48
C LYS A 467 -27.58 -4.07 -3.00
N VAL A 468 -26.93 -3.27 -2.15
CA VAL A 468 -26.91 -3.52 -0.70
C VAL A 468 -28.32 -3.48 -0.13
N GLN A 469 -29.12 -2.47 -0.48
CA GLN A 469 -30.51 -2.35 -0.05
C GLN A 469 -31.40 -3.50 -0.54
N ALA A 470 -31.16 -4.00 -1.75
CA ALA A 470 -31.88 -5.17 -2.26
C ALA A 470 -31.58 -6.44 -1.42
N ALA A 471 -30.32 -6.67 -1.05
CA ALA A 471 -29.93 -7.76 -0.16
C ALA A 471 -30.54 -7.60 1.25
N GLN A 472 -30.64 -6.37 1.77
CA GLN A 472 -31.30 -6.07 3.06
C GLN A 472 -32.80 -6.39 3.07
N GLN A 473 -33.49 -6.38 1.92
CA GLN A 473 -34.91 -6.81 1.86
C GLN A 473 -35.05 -8.31 2.17
N VAL A 474 -34.03 -9.10 1.86
CA VAL A 474 -33.98 -10.55 2.13
C VAL A 474 -33.42 -10.83 3.53
N LEU A 475 -32.30 -10.20 3.87
CA LEU A 475 -31.57 -10.33 5.15
C LEU A 475 -31.79 -9.09 6.03
N LYS A 476 -33.02 -8.90 6.54
CA LYS A 476 -33.47 -7.65 7.19
C LYS A 476 -32.72 -7.25 8.45
N THR A 477 -32.08 -8.19 9.11
CA THR A 477 -31.37 -7.98 10.39
C THR A 477 -29.87 -8.18 10.26
N ASP A 478 -29.35 -8.25 9.04
CA ASP A 478 -27.93 -8.42 8.78
C ASP A 478 -27.18 -7.11 9.08
N ALA A 479 -26.34 -7.14 10.11
CA ALA A 479 -25.59 -5.97 10.57
C ALA A 479 -24.50 -5.54 9.58
N ASP A 480 -23.92 -6.48 8.83
CA ASP A 480 -22.89 -6.19 7.85
C ASP A 480 -23.45 -5.41 6.65
N LEU A 481 -24.61 -5.81 6.15
CA LEU A 481 -25.30 -5.08 5.09
C LEU A 481 -25.72 -3.67 5.56
N GLN A 482 -26.11 -3.52 6.84
CA GLN A 482 -26.39 -2.19 7.38
C GLN A 482 -25.12 -1.34 7.43
N GLN A 483 -24.01 -1.89 7.90
CA GLN A 483 -22.72 -1.20 7.93
C GLN A 483 -22.28 -0.75 6.53
N LEU A 484 -22.42 -1.63 5.52
CA LEU A 484 -22.11 -1.30 4.12
C LEU A 484 -22.98 -0.16 3.57
N ALA A 485 -24.30 -0.20 3.87
CA ALA A 485 -25.22 0.86 3.45
C ALA A 485 -24.87 2.21 4.09
N ASP A 486 -24.57 2.21 5.40
CA ASP A 486 -24.16 3.42 6.13
C ASP A 486 -22.83 3.97 5.60
N LEU A 487 -21.86 3.11 5.33
CA LEU A 487 -20.57 3.50 4.78
C LEU A 487 -20.71 4.14 3.39
N LEU A 488 -21.49 3.53 2.49
CA LEU A 488 -21.77 4.11 1.18
C LEU A 488 -22.49 5.44 1.27
N ALA A 489 -23.43 5.59 2.22
CA ALA A 489 -24.16 6.84 2.44
C ALA A 489 -23.23 7.98 2.91
N VAL A 490 -22.31 7.69 3.83
CA VAL A 490 -21.26 8.62 4.25
C VAL A 490 -20.39 9.01 3.07
N TYR A 491 -19.88 8.04 2.32
CA TYR A 491 -19.00 8.27 1.17
C TYR A 491 -19.69 9.11 0.08
N ARG A 492 -20.94 8.76 -0.21
CA ARG A 492 -21.78 9.52 -1.13
C ARG A 492 -21.96 10.98 -0.70
N THR A 493 -22.25 11.22 0.59
CA THR A 493 -22.42 12.57 1.14
C THR A 493 -21.14 13.38 1.02
N THR A 494 -19.99 12.75 1.25
CA THR A 494 -18.67 13.38 1.11
C THR A 494 -18.41 13.84 -0.32
N PHE A 495 -18.73 13.01 -1.33
CA PHE A 495 -18.65 13.39 -2.76
C PHE A 495 -19.65 14.48 -3.15
N GLU A 496 -20.87 14.44 -2.64
CA GLU A 496 -21.91 15.42 -2.91
C GLU A 496 -21.55 16.80 -2.38
N ALA A 497 -20.94 16.83 -1.18
CA ALA A 497 -20.47 18.06 -0.53
C ALA A 497 -19.15 18.60 -1.11
N GLY A 498 -18.47 17.83 -1.97
CA GLY A 498 -17.13 18.19 -2.45
C GLY A 498 -16.07 18.18 -1.34
N GLN A 499 -16.31 17.41 -0.28
CA GLN A 499 -15.45 17.33 0.91
C GLN A 499 -14.43 16.18 0.85
N ILE A 500 -14.31 15.50 -0.28
CA ILE A 500 -13.24 14.53 -0.47
C ILE A 500 -11.94 15.31 -0.54
N ASP A 501 -10.98 14.87 0.26
CA ASP A 501 -9.65 15.46 0.29
C ASP A 501 -9.02 15.35 -1.11
N PRO A 502 -8.79 16.47 -1.80
CA PRO A 502 -8.29 16.48 -3.17
C PRO A 502 -6.82 16.05 -3.28
N TRP A 503 -6.08 15.95 -2.16
CA TRP A 503 -4.70 15.47 -2.13
C TRP A 503 -4.50 14.11 -2.80
N GLN A 504 -5.57 13.36 -2.93
CA GLN A 504 -5.53 11.99 -3.43
C GLN A 504 -5.78 11.84 -4.93
N LYS A 505 -6.34 12.88 -5.58
CA LYS A 505 -6.67 12.82 -7.01
C LYS A 505 -6.30 14.07 -7.83
N GLY A 506 -5.32 14.82 -7.35
CA GLY A 506 -4.77 15.83 -8.20
C GLY A 506 -5.63 17.07 -8.35
N GLY A 507 -5.54 17.99 -7.39
CA GLY A 507 -5.88 19.38 -7.52
C GLY A 507 -7.36 19.77 -7.57
N SER A 508 -7.54 21.09 -7.62
CA SER A 508 -8.86 21.72 -7.59
C SER A 508 -9.74 21.45 -8.83
N GLY A 509 -9.16 20.95 -9.93
CA GLY A 509 -9.84 20.88 -11.23
C GLY A 509 -10.28 22.24 -11.80
N ALA A 510 -9.89 23.33 -11.16
CA ALA A 510 -10.34 24.68 -11.55
C ALA A 510 -9.82 25.05 -12.94
N ALA A 511 -10.70 25.67 -13.74
CA ALA A 511 -10.28 26.19 -15.03
C ALA A 511 -9.24 27.31 -14.85
N PRO A 512 -8.20 27.39 -15.72
CA PRO A 512 -7.22 28.45 -15.66
C PRO A 512 -7.83 29.80 -15.95
N ILE A 513 -7.40 30.82 -15.19
CA ILE A 513 -7.74 32.23 -15.44
C ILE A 513 -6.79 32.83 -16.50
N THR A 514 -5.52 32.35 -16.52
CA THR A 514 -4.53 32.74 -17.52
C THR A 514 -4.57 31.81 -18.73
N SER A 515 -4.41 32.35 -19.92
CA SER A 515 -4.39 31.60 -21.17
C SER A 515 -2.96 31.03 -21.40
N ALA A 516 -2.87 29.87 -22.04
CA ALA A 516 -1.60 29.35 -22.53
C ALA A 516 -0.96 30.29 -23.55
N CYS A 517 0.36 30.34 -23.56
CA CYS A 517 1.12 31.12 -24.53
C CYS A 517 1.34 30.32 -25.82
N ALA A 518 1.23 30.98 -26.98
CA ALA A 518 1.54 30.35 -28.26
C ALA A 518 3.05 30.38 -28.54
N CYS A 519 3.86 29.78 -27.68
CA CYS A 519 5.33 29.79 -27.74
C CYS A 519 5.85 28.66 -28.61
N THR A 520 6.73 29.01 -29.54
CA THR A 520 7.49 28.06 -30.39
C THR A 520 9.00 28.31 -30.34
N SER A 521 9.43 29.37 -29.64
CA SER A 521 10.84 29.71 -29.51
C SER A 521 11.51 28.79 -28.48
N THR A 522 12.70 28.29 -28.81
CA THR A 522 13.57 27.49 -27.96
C THR A 522 14.88 28.20 -27.73
N GLY A 523 15.65 27.76 -26.72
CA GLY A 523 16.98 28.31 -26.43
C GLY A 523 17.11 28.87 -24.99
N PRO A 524 18.30 29.37 -24.62
CA PRO A 524 18.61 29.78 -23.27
C PRO A 524 18.20 31.21 -22.91
N GLU A 525 17.49 31.93 -23.78
CA GLU A 525 17.08 33.28 -23.51
C GLU A 525 15.92 33.30 -22.48
N LEU A 526 16.01 34.19 -21.48
CA LEU A 526 14.98 34.29 -20.43
C LEU A 526 13.54 34.50 -20.94
N PRO A 527 13.30 35.32 -22.01
CA PRO A 527 11.95 35.41 -22.57
C PRO A 527 11.41 34.08 -23.12
N ASN A 528 12.28 33.22 -23.66
CA ASN A 528 11.88 31.91 -24.15
C ASN A 528 11.52 30.97 -22.97
N LEU A 529 12.31 31.00 -21.88
CA LEU A 529 12.00 30.28 -20.65
C LEU A 529 10.63 30.65 -20.09
N ALA A 530 10.38 31.96 -19.91
CA ALA A 530 9.08 32.45 -19.41
C ALA A 530 7.91 32.02 -20.31
N CYS A 531 8.11 32.14 -21.62
CA CYS A 531 7.12 31.73 -22.60
C CYS A 531 6.84 30.23 -22.55
N ALA A 532 7.88 29.41 -22.40
CA ALA A 532 7.76 27.95 -22.27
C ALA A 532 7.03 27.51 -20.97
N LEU A 533 7.01 28.36 -19.95
CA LEU A 533 6.24 28.19 -18.71
C LEU A 533 4.83 28.85 -18.78
N ASP A 534 4.39 29.32 -19.95
CA ASP A 534 3.12 30.02 -20.17
C ASP A 534 3.02 31.41 -19.48
N LEU A 535 4.13 32.07 -19.20
CA LEU A 535 4.22 33.42 -18.64
C LEU A 535 4.48 34.49 -19.71
N CYS A 536 3.50 34.78 -20.52
CA CYS A 536 3.62 35.78 -21.60
C CYS A 536 2.87 37.12 -21.36
N ASP A 537 2.07 37.21 -20.29
CA ASP A 537 1.40 38.47 -19.94
C ASP A 537 2.34 39.36 -19.07
N PRO A 538 2.75 40.54 -19.57
CA PRO A 538 3.61 41.46 -18.83
C PRO A 538 2.95 42.06 -17.57
N LYS A 539 1.64 41.88 -17.40
CA LYS A 539 0.93 42.27 -16.18
C LYS A 539 1.04 41.20 -15.10
N VAL A 540 1.37 39.97 -15.49
CA VAL A 540 1.56 38.80 -14.61
C VAL A 540 3.04 38.61 -14.28
N LEU A 541 3.92 38.57 -15.30
CA LEU A 541 5.36 38.45 -15.12
C LEU A 541 5.96 39.88 -15.08
N LEU A 542 6.33 40.32 -13.87
CA LEU A 542 6.93 41.63 -13.63
C LEU A 542 8.45 41.63 -13.79
N GLY A 543 9.11 40.49 -13.64
CA GLY A 543 10.55 40.31 -13.78
C GLY A 543 11.00 38.88 -13.62
N GLN A 544 12.21 38.59 -14.07
CA GLN A 544 12.83 37.27 -13.89
C GLN A 544 14.35 37.34 -13.93
N SER A 545 15.00 36.38 -13.29
CA SER A 545 16.46 36.20 -13.32
C SER A 545 16.84 34.74 -13.11
N VAL A 546 17.94 34.31 -13.68
CA VAL A 546 18.60 33.03 -13.35
C VAL A 546 19.93 33.33 -12.67
N SER A 547 20.18 32.63 -11.58
CA SER A 547 21.40 32.77 -10.76
C SER A 547 21.83 31.42 -10.20
N SER A 548 23.01 31.34 -9.66
CA SER A 548 23.52 30.20 -8.89
C SER A 548 24.15 30.69 -7.59
N PRO A 549 23.76 30.10 -6.44
CA PRO A 549 24.41 30.35 -5.18
C PRO A 549 25.74 29.62 -5.02
N THR A 550 26.07 28.65 -5.88
CA THR A 550 27.26 27.78 -5.79
C THR A 550 28.23 27.96 -6.95
N GLN A 551 27.78 28.49 -8.09
CA GLN A 551 28.59 28.65 -9.32
C GLN A 551 28.74 30.10 -9.71
N SER A 552 29.83 30.43 -10.41
CA SER A 552 30.10 31.78 -10.93
C SER A 552 29.35 32.08 -12.25
N SER A 553 28.79 31.05 -12.89
CA SER A 553 28.07 31.17 -14.17
C SER A 553 26.96 30.13 -14.25
N THR A 554 25.82 30.52 -14.79
CA THR A 554 24.69 29.65 -15.10
C THR A 554 24.57 29.38 -16.61
N ALA A 555 25.58 29.67 -17.39
CA ALA A 555 25.55 29.49 -18.84
C ALA A 555 25.44 28.01 -19.20
N GLY A 556 24.38 27.63 -19.90
CA GLY A 556 24.13 26.27 -20.34
C GLY A 556 23.33 25.40 -19.36
N THR A 557 22.99 25.90 -18.14
CA THR A 557 22.24 25.16 -17.13
C THR A 557 20.70 25.32 -17.26
N TYR A 558 20.23 26.03 -18.25
CA TYR A 558 18.79 26.21 -18.53
C TYR A 558 18.50 26.44 -20.00
N ALA A 559 17.35 25.97 -20.46
CA ALA A 559 16.86 26.23 -21.82
C ALA A 559 15.34 26.05 -21.92
N ALA A 560 14.72 26.76 -22.88
CA ALA A 560 13.39 26.38 -23.37
C ALA A 560 13.56 25.32 -24.47
N VAL A 561 12.84 24.21 -24.37
CA VAL A 561 12.93 23.10 -25.31
C VAL A 561 11.52 22.65 -25.73
N SER A 562 11.39 22.14 -26.96
CA SER A 562 10.13 21.54 -27.44
C SER A 562 10.08 20.03 -27.29
N GLN A 563 11.23 19.42 -27.02
CA GLN A 563 11.36 17.97 -26.84
C GLN A 563 12.58 17.67 -25.96
N PHE A 564 12.40 16.75 -25.00
CA PHE A 564 13.46 16.17 -24.17
C PHE A 564 13.46 14.66 -24.38
N GLY A 565 14.60 14.11 -24.83
CA GLY A 565 14.70 12.69 -25.18
C GLY A 565 14.07 12.34 -26.53
N ALA A 566 13.63 11.08 -26.67
CA ALA A 566 13.10 10.53 -27.93
C ALA A 566 11.70 11.09 -28.23
N ALA A 567 11.40 11.33 -29.50
CA ALA A 567 10.12 11.92 -29.95
C ALA A 567 8.87 11.08 -29.60
N ASN A 568 9.04 9.81 -29.25
CA ASN A 568 7.97 8.89 -28.88
C ASN A 568 7.84 8.65 -27.37
N ASN A 569 8.57 9.44 -26.54
CA ASN A 569 8.38 9.39 -25.08
C ASN A 569 7.15 10.20 -24.62
N ASP A 570 6.83 10.13 -23.33
CA ASP A 570 5.67 10.80 -22.72
C ASP A 570 6.01 12.20 -22.17
N LEU A 571 7.23 12.72 -22.45
CA LEU A 571 7.69 14.03 -22.02
C LEU A 571 7.36 15.11 -23.06
N LYS A 572 6.10 15.23 -23.43
CA LYS A 572 5.60 16.28 -24.31
C LYS A 572 5.13 17.48 -23.49
N ALA A 573 5.21 18.69 -24.06
CA ALA A 573 4.62 19.86 -23.42
C ALA A 573 3.14 19.60 -23.13
N GLN A 574 2.74 19.78 -21.89
CA GLN A 574 1.37 19.56 -21.41
C GLN A 574 0.51 20.81 -21.66
N VAL A 575 1.15 21.97 -21.79
CA VAL A 575 0.52 23.26 -22.14
C VAL A 575 1.42 23.95 -23.16
N GLY A 576 0.84 24.55 -24.20
CA GLY A 576 1.64 25.20 -25.23
C GLY A 576 2.40 24.23 -26.15
N GLY A 577 3.58 24.59 -26.59
CA GLY A 577 4.42 23.78 -27.53
C GLY A 577 5.88 23.62 -27.11
N SER A 578 6.25 24.10 -25.92
CA SER A 578 7.58 24.00 -25.30
C SER A 578 7.46 24.06 -23.80
N TYR A 579 8.49 23.63 -23.09
CA TYR A 579 8.64 23.71 -21.64
C TYR A 579 10.05 24.19 -21.27
N ALA A 580 10.20 24.68 -20.03
CA ALA A 580 11.49 25.11 -19.50
C ALA A 580 12.24 23.93 -18.87
N LEU A 581 13.55 23.88 -19.08
CA LEU A 581 14.48 22.91 -18.50
C LEU A 581 15.48 23.66 -17.62
N LEU A 582 15.71 23.17 -16.40
CA LEU A 582 16.80 23.59 -15.50
C LEU A 582 17.61 22.36 -15.16
N ALA A 583 18.95 22.48 -15.08
CA ALA A 583 19.84 21.37 -14.81
C ALA A 583 20.98 21.80 -13.89
N THR A 584 21.48 20.88 -13.06
CA THR A 584 22.71 21.08 -12.28
C THR A 584 23.95 20.97 -13.18
N GLY A 585 23.82 20.26 -14.30
CA GLY A 585 24.75 20.17 -15.40
C GLY A 585 24.30 20.93 -16.66
N PRO A 586 24.75 20.50 -17.85
CA PRO A 586 24.31 21.11 -19.11
C PRO A 586 22.86 20.77 -19.47
N ALA A 587 21.97 21.75 -19.58
CA ALA A 587 20.56 21.59 -20.03
C ALA A 587 20.50 21.27 -21.53
N THR A 588 21.02 20.12 -21.96
CA THR A 588 21.16 19.72 -23.37
C THR A 588 20.19 18.64 -23.82
N GLY A 589 19.35 18.14 -22.92
CA GLY A 589 18.35 17.11 -23.22
C GLY A 589 18.87 15.68 -23.24
N THR A 590 20.02 15.40 -22.58
CA THR A 590 20.53 14.05 -22.29
C THR A 590 21.27 14.11 -20.97
N GLY A 591 21.03 13.16 -20.05
CA GLY A 591 21.71 13.09 -18.76
C GLY A 591 23.24 13.12 -18.92
N HIS A 592 23.94 13.85 -18.06
CA HIS A 592 25.40 14.00 -18.09
C HIS A 592 25.95 14.09 -16.67
N SER A 593 27.02 13.38 -16.41
CA SER A 593 27.78 13.45 -15.16
C SER A 593 28.88 14.50 -15.32
N VAL A 594 28.56 15.80 -15.13
CA VAL A 594 29.49 16.90 -15.31
C VAL A 594 29.54 17.80 -14.08
N ASP A 595 30.59 17.66 -13.27
CA ASP A 595 30.88 18.67 -12.23
C ASP A 595 31.24 20.02 -12.89
N LEU A 596 30.34 20.99 -12.79
CA LEU A 596 30.54 22.34 -13.33
C LEU A 596 31.54 23.16 -12.50
N GLY A 597 32.03 22.62 -11.39
CA GLY A 597 32.93 23.26 -10.45
C GLY A 597 32.27 24.45 -9.74
N GLY A 598 32.49 24.61 -8.49
CA GLY A 598 31.91 25.68 -7.70
C GLY A 598 32.35 25.61 -6.25
N THR A 599 31.71 26.40 -5.40
CA THR A 599 31.87 26.30 -3.95
C THR A 599 30.64 25.66 -3.36
N ALA A 600 30.82 24.67 -2.50
CA ALA A 600 29.72 24.08 -1.78
C ALA A 600 28.94 25.16 -1.01
N GLY A 601 27.62 25.15 -1.16
CA GLY A 601 26.66 25.93 -0.39
C GLY A 601 26.06 25.13 0.76
N VAL A 602 25.11 25.74 1.46
CA VAL A 602 24.29 25.07 2.49
C VAL A 602 22.86 25.10 2.03
N ASP A 603 22.20 23.95 1.99
CA ASP A 603 20.79 23.83 1.67
C ASP A 603 19.96 24.54 2.77
N PRO A 604 19.26 25.65 2.46
CA PRO A 604 18.54 26.42 3.47
C PRO A 604 17.26 25.76 3.98
N PHE A 605 16.79 24.70 3.29
CA PHE A 605 15.53 24.01 3.60
C PHE A 605 15.75 22.63 4.22
N ALA A 606 16.93 22.04 4.08
CA ALA A 606 17.25 20.75 4.68
C ALA A 606 17.47 20.84 6.20
N LYS A 607 16.94 19.90 6.95
CA LYS A 607 17.16 19.78 8.40
C LYS A 607 18.62 19.46 8.68
N GLY A 608 19.30 20.40 9.31
CA GLY A 608 20.74 20.27 9.63
C GLY A 608 21.69 20.86 8.58
N GLY A 609 21.18 21.37 7.47
CA GLY A 609 21.96 22.07 6.44
C GLY A 609 22.82 21.08 5.63
N GLY A 610 22.24 20.39 4.65
CA GLY A 610 22.98 19.55 3.70
C GLY A 610 23.95 20.36 2.84
N SER A 611 25.03 19.73 2.33
CA SER A 611 25.89 20.38 1.32
C SER A 611 25.12 20.48 -0.01
N MET A 612 25.23 21.64 -0.65
CA MET A 612 24.56 21.96 -1.91
C MET A 612 25.61 22.27 -2.96
N HIS A 613 25.53 21.62 -4.11
CA HIS A 613 26.47 21.79 -5.24
C HIS A 613 25.69 22.11 -6.51
N ASN A 614 26.34 22.68 -7.49
CA ASN A 614 25.83 22.96 -8.84
C ASN A 614 24.40 23.56 -8.89
N ALA A 615 24.01 24.30 -7.86
CA ALA A 615 22.66 24.83 -7.71
C ALA A 615 22.32 25.85 -8.79
N VAL A 616 21.09 25.74 -9.30
CA VAL A 616 20.52 26.68 -10.27
C VAL A 616 19.19 27.20 -9.76
N GLU A 617 19.00 28.52 -9.78
CA GLU A 617 17.80 29.22 -9.34
C GLU A 617 17.21 30.04 -10.47
N TRP A 618 15.97 29.75 -10.85
CA TRP A 618 15.16 30.62 -11.72
C TRP A 618 14.13 31.33 -10.88
N ARG A 619 14.32 32.62 -10.69
CA ARG A 619 13.48 33.48 -9.83
C ARG A 619 12.54 34.34 -10.68
N LEU A 620 11.25 34.25 -10.39
CA LEU A 620 10.16 34.94 -11.07
C LEU A 620 9.51 35.99 -10.15
N HIS A 621 9.36 37.23 -10.58
CA HIS A 621 8.55 38.24 -9.89
C HIS A 621 7.17 38.25 -10.55
N LEU A 622 6.16 37.81 -9.83
CA LEU A 622 4.81 37.58 -10.35
C LEU A 622 3.80 38.46 -9.66
N LYS A 623 2.70 38.75 -10.39
CA LYS A 623 1.51 39.37 -9.85
C LYS A 623 0.29 38.54 -10.21
N ALA A 624 -0.45 38.12 -9.19
CA ALA A 624 -1.67 37.35 -9.36
C ALA A 624 -2.72 38.19 -10.09
N PRO A 625 -3.36 37.69 -11.17
CA PRO A 625 -4.42 38.41 -11.87
C PRO A 625 -5.68 38.53 -10.99
N PRO A 626 -6.60 39.49 -11.32
CA PRO A 626 -7.87 39.57 -10.64
C PRO A 626 -8.66 38.27 -10.72
N GLY A 627 -9.18 37.81 -9.58
CA GLY A 627 -9.95 36.55 -9.48
C GLY A 627 -9.10 35.29 -9.25
N ALA A 628 -7.77 35.39 -9.28
CA ALA A 628 -6.91 34.29 -8.92
C ALA A 628 -7.01 34.00 -7.41
N GLN A 629 -7.23 32.74 -7.05
CA GLN A 629 -7.15 32.26 -5.68
C GLN A 629 -5.93 31.36 -5.47
N GLY A 630 -5.20 31.08 -6.56
CA GLY A 630 -3.95 30.36 -6.49
C GLY A 630 -3.30 30.19 -7.86
N LEU A 631 -2.14 29.53 -7.84
CA LEU A 631 -1.37 29.13 -9.01
C LEU A 631 -1.19 27.62 -9.05
N ARG A 632 -0.90 27.11 -10.24
CA ARG A 632 -0.47 25.71 -10.45
C ARG A 632 0.58 25.66 -11.55
N PHE A 633 1.45 24.64 -11.49
CA PHE A 633 2.42 24.33 -12.54
C PHE A 633 2.72 22.83 -12.56
N ARG A 634 3.20 22.36 -13.71
CA ARG A 634 3.60 20.96 -13.91
C ARG A 634 5.11 20.84 -13.92
N HIS A 635 5.62 19.70 -13.45
CA HIS A 635 7.05 19.46 -13.46
C HIS A 635 7.39 17.96 -13.51
N VAL A 636 8.58 17.64 -13.99
CA VAL A 636 9.21 16.32 -13.90
C VAL A 636 10.62 16.54 -13.37
N PHE A 637 10.99 15.83 -12.33
CA PHE A 637 12.35 15.84 -11.77
C PHE A 637 13.08 14.57 -12.20
N PHE A 638 14.36 14.70 -12.59
CA PHE A 638 15.25 13.64 -13.00
C PHE A 638 16.51 13.68 -12.16
N SER A 639 17.11 12.52 -11.89
CA SER A 639 18.43 12.42 -11.27
C SER A 639 19.14 11.14 -11.75
N GLU A 640 20.44 11.24 -12.00
CA GLU A 640 21.32 10.11 -12.30
C GLU A 640 21.71 9.32 -11.03
N GLU A 641 21.49 9.88 -9.84
CA GLU A 641 21.80 9.22 -8.55
C GLU A 641 20.78 8.13 -8.14
N TYR A 642 19.67 8.07 -8.80
CA TYR A 642 18.67 7.05 -8.52
C TYR A 642 19.08 5.74 -9.17
N ASP A 643 18.93 4.71 -8.52
CA ASP A 643 18.61 3.93 -7.41
C ASP A 643 19.83 3.54 -6.55
N ASP A 644 21.06 3.78 -7.07
CA ASP A 644 22.30 3.42 -6.41
C ASP A 644 22.50 4.15 -5.07
N TYR A 645 22.08 5.42 -5.01
CA TYR A 645 22.26 6.28 -3.84
C TYR A 645 21.00 6.52 -3.02
N VAL A 646 19.88 5.82 -3.32
CA VAL A 646 18.67 5.89 -2.51
C VAL A 646 18.95 5.51 -1.06
N GLY A 647 18.60 6.41 -0.13
CA GLY A 647 18.86 6.25 1.30
C GLY A 647 20.27 6.65 1.75
N SER A 648 21.07 7.23 0.87
CA SER A 648 22.39 7.79 1.17
C SER A 648 22.30 9.30 1.51
N SER A 649 23.46 9.93 1.76
CA SER A 649 23.58 11.40 1.91
C SER A 649 23.54 12.15 0.59
N PHE A 650 23.62 11.46 -0.54
CA PHE A 650 23.47 11.99 -1.89
C PHE A 650 21.97 11.97 -2.22
N ASN A 651 21.32 13.09 -2.12
CA ASN A 651 19.86 13.22 -2.23
C ASN A 651 19.52 14.53 -2.94
N ASP A 652 19.75 14.55 -4.25
CA ASP A 652 19.47 15.72 -5.09
C ASP A 652 18.02 16.15 -4.99
N LYS A 653 17.78 17.44 -5.11
CA LYS A 653 16.48 18.03 -4.80
C LYS A 653 16.05 19.08 -5.80
N PHE A 654 14.73 19.14 -5.96
CA PHE A 654 14.04 20.21 -6.65
C PHE A 654 13.09 20.94 -5.72
N TYR A 655 13.24 22.26 -5.58
CA TYR A 655 12.36 23.12 -4.80
C TYR A 655 11.64 24.14 -5.67
N ALA A 656 10.34 24.31 -5.43
CA ALA A 656 9.60 25.51 -5.81
C ALA A 656 9.35 26.32 -4.52
N VAL A 657 9.99 27.49 -4.42
CA VAL A 657 9.96 28.35 -3.23
C VAL A 657 9.14 29.60 -3.51
N ILE A 658 8.10 29.84 -2.70
CA ILE A 658 7.30 31.06 -2.78
C ILE A 658 7.64 32.02 -1.64
N GLU A 659 7.67 33.32 -1.96
CA GLU A 659 7.77 34.44 -1.01
C GLU A 659 6.56 35.34 -1.26
N ALA A 660 5.43 35.05 -0.63
CA ALA A 660 4.14 35.72 -0.76
C ALA A 660 3.63 36.15 0.61
N GLY A 661 3.04 37.31 0.72
CA GLY A 661 2.49 37.81 1.98
C GLY A 661 1.38 36.95 2.54
N SER A 662 0.57 36.34 1.67
CA SER A 662 -0.45 35.35 1.98
C SER A 662 0.12 33.98 2.43
N THR A 663 1.40 33.72 2.14
CA THR A 663 2.11 32.52 2.55
C THR A 663 3.18 32.85 3.57
N ASN A 664 3.05 32.36 4.80
CA ASN A 664 4.05 32.49 5.87
C ASN A 664 4.58 33.92 6.06
N GLY A 665 3.74 34.94 5.84
CA GLY A 665 4.10 36.35 6.01
C GLY A 665 5.20 36.84 5.07
N GLY A 666 5.38 36.23 3.91
CA GLY A 666 6.41 36.55 2.90
C GLY A 666 7.75 35.87 3.15
N SER A 667 7.86 34.97 4.13
CA SER A 667 9.10 34.18 4.32
C SER A 667 9.21 33.08 3.26
N PRO A 668 10.44 32.77 2.76
CA PRO A 668 10.63 31.71 1.80
C PRO A 668 10.03 30.37 2.25
N THR A 669 9.17 29.77 1.41
CA THR A 669 8.43 28.58 1.75
C THR A 669 8.44 27.61 0.56
N VAL A 670 8.91 26.38 0.75
CA VAL A 670 8.84 25.31 -0.27
C VAL A 670 7.40 24.86 -0.42
N ILE A 671 6.89 24.85 -1.66
CA ILE A 671 5.50 24.53 -1.97
C ILE A 671 5.29 23.21 -2.74
N ASN A 672 6.35 22.64 -3.31
CA ASN A 672 6.32 21.38 -4.06
C ASN A 672 6.82 20.23 -3.17
N TYR A 673 6.07 19.87 -2.19
CA TYR A 673 6.33 18.72 -1.33
C TYR A 673 5.21 17.69 -1.47
N THR A 674 5.54 16.44 -1.21
CA THR A 674 4.63 15.31 -1.34
C THR A 674 4.58 14.48 -0.07
N ASP A 675 3.65 13.57 0.01
CA ASP A 675 3.60 12.58 1.08
C ASP A 675 4.71 11.53 0.87
N CYS A 676 5.53 11.33 1.91
CA CYS A 676 6.64 10.39 1.85
C CYS A 676 6.19 8.97 2.16
N ARG A 677 6.43 8.07 1.26
CA ARG A 677 6.24 6.63 1.49
C ARG A 677 7.47 5.96 2.09
N ASP A 678 8.67 6.52 1.85
CA ASP A 678 9.90 6.03 2.47
C ASP A 678 10.18 6.74 3.79
N PRO A 679 10.28 5.99 4.92
CA PRO A 679 10.61 6.55 6.23
C PRO A 679 11.93 7.30 6.31
N GLN A 680 12.91 7.03 5.45
CA GLN A 680 14.21 7.73 5.46
C GLN A 680 14.15 9.09 4.79
N ALA A 681 13.29 9.26 3.81
CA ALA A 681 13.23 10.47 3.00
C ALA A 681 12.69 11.71 3.73
N TYR A 682 11.90 11.55 4.82
CA TYR A 682 11.37 12.70 5.58
C TYR A 682 12.22 13.17 6.74
N SER A 683 13.40 12.60 6.95
CA SER A 683 14.32 13.11 7.95
C SER A 683 14.76 14.54 7.65
N ASP A 684 14.74 14.94 6.39
CA ASP A 684 15.21 16.24 5.90
C ASP A 684 14.10 17.30 5.82
N PHE A 685 12.82 16.90 5.86
CA PHE A 685 11.72 17.86 5.72
C PHE A 685 11.45 18.62 7.02
N VAL A 686 11.35 19.95 6.91
CA VAL A 686 11.01 20.82 8.05
C VAL A 686 9.68 21.50 7.80
N CYS A 687 8.66 21.13 8.57
CA CYS A 687 7.43 21.89 8.69
C CYS A 687 7.71 23.12 9.53
N SER A 688 7.94 24.26 8.92
CA SER A 688 8.20 25.51 9.66
C SER A 688 6.92 26.02 10.35
N PRO A 689 7.02 26.59 11.55
CA PRO A 689 5.90 27.29 12.20
C PRO A 689 5.36 28.38 11.26
N GLY A 690 4.06 28.33 10.92
CA GLY A 690 3.44 29.30 10.00
C GLY A 690 3.20 28.76 8.59
N MET A 691 3.69 27.61 8.20
CA MET A 691 3.24 26.91 7.00
C MET A 691 1.77 26.46 7.18
N GLN A 692 0.85 27.25 6.64
CA GLN A 692 -0.60 27.14 6.89
C GLN A 692 -1.17 25.76 6.53
N PHE A 693 -0.54 25.05 5.58
CA PHE A 693 -0.98 23.76 5.07
C PHE A 693 -0.04 22.61 5.43
N CYS A 694 1.05 22.85 6.13
CA CYS A 694 1.96 21.83 6.59
C CYS A 694 1.46 21.24 7.91
N ASN A 695 0.96 20.01 7.85
CA ASN A 695 0.60 19.28 9.05
C ASN A 695 1.87 18.65 9.64
N PRO A 696 2.34 19.06 10.84
CA PRO A 696 3.53 18.49 11.46
C PRO A 696 3.38 17.00 11.83
N ARG A 697 2.19 16.44 11.64
CA ARG A 697 1.89 15.01 11.84
C ARG A 697 1.91 14.21 10.54
N ALA A 698 1.93 14.88 9.38
CA ALA A 698 2.05 14.22 8.09
C ALA A 698 3.52 14.04 7.73
N ARG A 699 3.82 13.01 6.97
CA ARG A 699 5.15 12.63 6.55
C ARG A 699 5.44 13.27 5.19
N TYR A 700 5.82 14.53 5.18
CA TYR A 700 6.15 15.25 3.95
C TYR A 700 7.60 15.04 3.53
N CYS A 701 7.81 14.96 2.22
CA CYS A 701 9.11 14.95 1.58
C CYS A 701 9.23 16.06 0.56
N TYR A 702 10.43 16.59 0.43
CA TYR A 702 10.80 17.35 -0.76
C TYR A 702 10.81 16.44 -1.99
N ILE A 703 10.72 17.02 -3.19
CA ILE A 703 10.95 16.30 -4.44
C ILE A 703 12.46 16.07 -4.55
N ALA A 704 12.88 14.83 -4.43
CA ALA A 704 14.25 14.38 -4.33
C ALA A 704 14.38 12.92 -4.80
N ILE A 705 15.60 12.42 -4.95
CA ILE A 705 15.83 11.01 -5.34
C ILE A 705 15.23 10.00 -4.35
N ASN A 706 15.13 10.37 -3.08
CA ASN A 706 14.51 9.54 -2.04
C ASN A 706 12.99 9.63 -2.00
N THR A 707 12.35 10.31 -2.95
CA THR A 707 10.90 10.43 -2.98
C THR A 707 10.24 9.18 -3.56
N ALA A 708 9.14 8.78 -2.95
CA ALA A 708 8.35 7.62 -3.40
C ALA A 708 7.67 7.80 -4.78
N LEU A 709 7.79 8.99 -5.39
CA LEU A 709 7.23 9.28 -6.71
C LEU A 709 8.20 9.02 -7.85
N SER A 710 9.48 8.74 -7.59
CA SER A 710 10.45 8.42 -8.63
C SER A 710 10.05 7.17 -9.41
N GLU A 711 10.20 7.23 -10.72
CA GLU A 711 10.05 6.09 -11.62
C GLU A 711 11.13 5.05 -11.32
N CYS A 712 10.83 3.79 -11.54
CA CYS A 712 11.62 2.68 -11.01
C CYS A 712 12.73 2.20 -11.93
N CYS A 713 13.90 1.94 -11.34
CA CYS A 713 14.98 1.16 -11.89
C CYS A 713 15.11 -0.23 -11.26
N TRP A 714 15.87 -1.12 -11.90
CA TRP A 714 15.89 -2.58 -11.69
C TRP A 714 16.39 -3.08 -10.34
N LEU A 715 17.30 -2.38 -9.67
CA LEU A 715 18.12 -3.00 -8.59
C LEU A 715 17.47 -3.02 -7.22
N LYS A 716 16.55 -2.12 -6.92
CA LYS A 716 15.94 -2.01 -5.56
C LYS A 716 14.42 -2.16 -5.53
N GLY A 717 13.82 -2.55 -6.66
CA GLY A 717 12.39 -2.68 -6.81
C GLY A 717 11.68 -1.34 -6.95
N CYS A 718 10.51 -1.35 -7.57
CA CYS A 718 9.69 -0.17 -7.74
C CYS A 718 8.81 0.06 -6.51
N PRO A 719 8.99 1.12 -5.74
CA PRO A 719 8.08 1.41 -4.62
C PRO A 719 6.63 1.67 -5.08
N ASN A 720 6.40 1.97 -6.37
CA ASN A 720 5.09 2.34 -6.93
C ASN A 720 4.64 1.53 -8.15
N GLY A 721 5.24 0.37 -8.44
CA GLY A 721 4.88 -0.45 -9.61
C GLY A 721 5.58 -0.02 -10.91
N THR A 722 5.05 -0.42 -12.07
CA THR A 722 5.62 -0.11 -13.40
C THR A 722 5.61 1.39 -13.68
N ALA A 723 6.70 1.89 -14.27
CA ALA A 723 6.82 3.25 -14.79
C ALA A 723 5.62 3.64 -15.67
N LYS A 724 4.92 4.72 -15.30
CA LYS A 724 3.76 5.21 -16.04
C LYS A 724 4.12 6.22 -17.13
N THR A 725 5.30 6.85 -17.04
CA THR A 725 5.78 7.88 -17.96
C THR A 725 6.99 7.34 -18.72
N SER A 726 6.92 7.25 -20.03
CA SER A 726 8.07 6.87 -20.85
C SER A 726 9.05 8.05 -20.93
N ILE A 727 10.28 7.84 -20.45
CA ILE A 727 11.38 8.79 -20.50
C ILE A 727 12.44 8.41 -21.55
N ALA A 728 12.06 7.65 -22.56
CA ALA A 728 12.98 7.11 -23.57
C ALA A 728 13.82 8.20 -24.24
N GLY A 729 15.13 7.98 -24.35
CA GLY A 729 16.09 8.83 -25.00
C GLY A 729 16.53 10.08 -24.22
N THR A 730 16.16 10.18 -22.93
CA THR A 730 16.56 11.29 -22.06
C THR A 730 17.98 11.14 -21.49
N GLY A 731 18.48 9.92 -21.43
CA GLY A 731 19.73 9.59 -20.73
C GLY A 731 19.52 9.19 -19.27
N TYR A 732 18.33 9.41 -18.72
CA TYR A 732 17.94 9.02 -17.36
C TYR A 732 17.22 7.66 -17.30
N GLU A 733 17.19 6.91 -18.41
CA GLU A 733 16.61 5.58 -18.41
C GLU A 733 17.48 4.61 -17.66
N CYS A 734 16.87 3.82 -16.84
CA CYS A 734 17.51 2.70 -16.20
C CYS A 734 18.05 1.71 -17.25
N ALA A 735 19.35 1.47 -17.24
CA ALA A 735 19.94 0.49 -18.14
C ALA A 735 19.47 -0.93 -17.79
N ALA A 736 19.09 -1.69 -18.81
CA ALA A 736 18.66 -3.08 -18.67
C ALA A 736 19.79 -4.06 -18.25
N SER A 737 21.00 -3.59 -17.89
CA SER A 737 22.13 -4.43 -17.52
C SER A 737 22.43 -4.31 -16.03
N GLN A 738 22.44 -5.42 -15.32
CA GLN A 738 22.83 -5.59 -13.91
C GLN A 738 24.33 -5.27 -13.67
N SER A 739 24.88 -4.20 -14.22
CA SER A 739 26.22 -3.79 -13.85
C SER A 739 26.14 -2.74 -12.74
N SER A 740 26.88 -2.95 -11.67
CA SER A 740 27.09 -2.00 -10.57
C SER A 740 27.90 -0.77 -11.02
N ASP A 741 27.67 -0.30 -12.25
CA ASP A 741 28.37 0.85 -12.82
C ASP A 741 27.41 2.04 -12.80
N SER A 742 27.71 3.01 -11.98
CA SER A 742 26.99 4.26 -11.79
C SER A 742 26.68 5.05 -13.08
N ALA A 743 27.37 4.72 -14.18
CA ALA A 743 27.12 5.30 -15.50
C ALA A 743 25.79 4.86 -16.16
N ASN A 744 24.99 4.03 -15.50
CA ASN A 744 23.74 3.47 -16.05
C ASN A 744 22.55 3.57 -15.07
N SER A 745 22.69 4.32 -13.99
CA SER A 745 21.58 4.67 -13.09
C SER A 745 20.87 5.93 -13.61
N GLY A 746 19.64 6.11 -13.21
CA GLY A 746 18.85 7.29 -13.55
C GLY A 746 17.36 7.00 -13.44
N SER A 747 16.58 8.02 -13.13
CA SER A 747 15.11 7.91 -13.04
C SER A 747 14.46 9.28 -13.10
N SER A 748 13.12 9.28 -13.10
CA SER A 748 12.30 10.49 -13.01
C SER A 748 11.13 10.31 -12.04
N THR A 749 10.54 11.43 -11.63
CA THR A 749 9.29 11.43 -10.86
C THR A 749 8.06 11.13 -11.72
N GLY A 750 8.18 11.09 -13.06
CA GLY A 750 7.04 11.27 -13.93
C GLY A 750 6.43 12.67 -13.79
N TRP A 751 5.31 12.93 -14.49
CA TRP A 751 4.64 14.23 -14.43
C TRP A 751 4.00 14.46 -13.06
N LEU A 752 4.35 15.58 -12.43
CA LEU A 752 3.77 16.09 -11.20
C LEU A 752 3.09 17.42 -11.43
N MET A 753 2.05 17.72 -10.64
CA MET A 753 1.41 19.02 -10.57
C MET A 753 1.47 19.57 -9.16
N THR A 754 1.85 20.84 -9.03
CA THR A 754 1.81 21.58 -7.76
C THR A 754 0.76 22.68 -7.86
N GLU A 755 -0.13 22.80 -6.86
CA GLU A 755 -1.03 23.93 -6.67
C GLU A 755 -0.73 24.63 -5.34
N TRP A 756 -0.84 25.98 -5.33
CA TRP A 756 -0.63 26.77 -4.13
C TRP A 756 -1.51 28.03 -4.10
N PRO A 757 -2.07 28.41 -2.94
CA PRO A 757 -2.92 29.60 -2.84
C PRO A 757 -2.10 30.90 -2.94
N VAL A 758 -2.69 31.90 -3.60
CA VAL A 758 -2.23 33.30 -3.62
C VAL A 758 -3.47 34.20 -3.65
N GLU A 759 -3.33 35.45 -3.15
CA GLU A 759 -4.44 36.40 -3.14
C GLU A 759 -4.55 37.17 -4.48
N PRO A 760 -5.77 37.54 -4.93
CA PRO A 760 -5.95 38.32 -6.15
C PRO A 760 -5.19 39.68 -6.07
N GLY A 761 -4.34 39.95 -7.04
CA GLY A 761 -3.53 41.17 -7.12
C GLY A 761 -2.26 41.15 -6.29
N GLU A 762 -1.99 40.10 -5.55
CA GLU A 762 -0.75 39.91 -4.77
C GLU A 762 0.48 39.90 -5.67
N GLU A 763 1.54 40.61 -5.25
CA GLU A 763 2.87 40.55 -5.85
C GLU A 763 3.76 39.68 -4.99
N PHE A 764 4.43 38.71 -5.61
CA PHE A 764 5.23 37.71 -4.92
C PHE A 764 6.40 37.22 -5.78
N TRP A 765 7.35 36.52 -5.13
CA TRP A 765 8.40 35.82 -5.83
C TRP A 765 8.14 34.30 -5.81
N LEU A 766 8.41 33.66 -6.96
CA LEU A 766 8.43 32.20 -7.09
C LEU A 766 9.81 31.80 -7.63
N THR A 767 10.52 30.95 -6.92
CA THR A 767 11.87 30.48 -7.30
C THR A 767 11.83 28.97 -7.54
N PHE A 768 12.22 28.57 -8.73
CA PHE A 768 12.53 27.17 -9.04
C PHE A 768 14.00 26.94 -8.81
N HIS A 769 14.33 25.95 -7.97
CA HIS A 769 15.68 25.68 -7.49
C HIS A 769 15.98 24.18 -7.60
N VAL A 770 17.04 23.82 -8.32
CA VAL A 770 17.54 22.44 -8.43
C VAL A 770 19.00 22.41 -7.99
N HIS A 771 19.41 21.37 -7.26
CA HIS A 771 20.80 21.22 -6.80
C HIS A 771 21.17 19.78 -6.53
N ASP A 772 22.48 19.50 -6.63
CA ASP A 772 23.09 18.26 -6.21
C ASP A 772 23.41 18.32 -4.72
N THR A 773 23.21 17.21 -4.01
CA THR A 773 23.45 17.11 -2.57
C THR A 773 24.58 16.13 -2.28
N GLY A 774 25.61 16.58 -1.53
CA GLY A 774 26.73 15.72 -1.15
C GLY A 774 27.96 15.94 -2.00
N ASP A 775 27.86 15.85 -3.30
CA ASP A 775 28.86 16.19 -4.30
C ASP A 775 28.26 16.90 -5.53
N GLY A 776 28.96 16.98 -6.64
CA GLY A 776 28.47 17.62 -7.86
C GLY A 776 28.82 16.79 -9.10
N ILE A 777 28.74 15.47 -9.01
CA ILE A 777 29.21 14.54 -10.04
C ILE A 777 28.07 14.07 -10.95
N PHE A 778 26.93 13.71 -10.38
CA PHE A 778 25.76 13.21 -11.11
C PHE A 778 24.73 14.31 -11.25
N ASP A 779 24.28 14.55 -12.48
CA ASP A 779 23.41 15.67 -12.78
C ASP A 779 21.94 15.37 -12.45
N SER A 780 21.25 16.41 -12.00
CA SER A 780 19.81 16.44 -11.82
C SER A 780 19.17 17.50 -12.70
N GLU A 781 17.98 17.20 -13.25
CA GLU A 781 17.25 18.10 -14.14
C GLU A 781 15.78 18.22 -13.75
N VAL A 782 15.16 19.33 -14.11
CA VAL A 782 13.73 19.53 -13.95
C VAL A 782 13.11 20.14 -15.21
N ILE A 783 12.06 19.52 -15.71
CA ILE A 783 11.12 20.09 -16.68
C ILE A 783 10.08 20.89 -15.90
N LEU A 784 9.77 22.10 -16.39
CA LEU A 784 8.74 22.99 -15.87
C LEU A 784 7.80 23.40 -17.00
N ASP A 785 6.49 23.24 -16.78
CA ASP A 785 5.47 23.51 -17.82
C ASP A 785 4.17 24.06 -17.22
N GLY A 786 3.46 24.87 -17.97
CA GLY A 786 2.09 25.25 -17.75
C GLY A 786 1.81 25.94 -16.42
N LEU A 787 2.55 27.01 -16.06
CA LEU A 787 2.22 27.84 -14.91
C LEU A 787 0.96 28.65 -15.20
N GLN A 788 -0.09 28.39 -14.45
CA GLN A 788 -1.41 28.96 -14.63
C GLN A 788 -1.94 29.50 -13.30
N PHE A 789 -2.69 30.62 -13.36
CA PHE A 789 -3.48 31.08 -12.23
C PHE A 789 -4.89 30.51 -12.33
N VAL A 790 -5.46 30.17 -11.19
CA VAL A 790 -6.76 29.46 -11.07
C VAL A 790 -7.67 30.11 -10.05
N GLY A 791 -8.99 29.95 -10.24
CA GLY A 791 -10.00 30.51 -9.35
C GLY A 791 -10.30 29.70 -8.10
N ALA A 792 -9.70 28.54 -7.96
CA ALA A 792 -9.69 27.71 -6.76
C ALA A 792 -8.44 26.84 -6.76
N VAL A 793 -7.89 26.52 -5.60
CA VAL A 793 -6.72 25.65 -5.47
C VAL A 793 -6.91 24.62 -4.38
N THR A 794 -6.14 23.57 -4.53
CA THR A 794 -5.87 22.61 -3.47
C THR A 794 -4.37 22.56 -3.25
N PRO A 795 -3.86 23.05 -2.13
CA PRO A 795 -2.42 23.12 -1.90
C PRO A 795 -1.77 21.73 -1.92
N GLY A 796 -0.67 21.56 -2.65
CA GLY A 796 0.16 20.34 -2.65
C GLY A 796 0.71 19.94 -4.01
N THR A 797 1.39 18.76 -4.02
CA THR A 797 1.98 18.15 -5.21
C THR A 797 1.52 16.71 -5.33
N TRP A 798 1.12 16.32 -6.54
CA TRP A 798 0.64 14.96 -6.84
C TRP A 798 1.03 14.54 -8.25
N ALA A 799 1.06 13.23 -8.48
CA ALA A 799 1.29 12.66 -9.80
C ALA A 799 0.09 12.88 -10.73
N ILE A 800 0.36 13.22 -11.99
CA ILE A 800 -0.64 13.34 -13.05
C ILE A 800 -0.27 12.41 -14.20
N GLU A 801 -1.27 11.97 -14.97
CA GLU A 801 -1.00 11.29 -16.24
C GLU A 801 -0.63 12.32 -17.32
N PRO A 802 0.27 12.00 -18.27
CA PRO A 802 0.55 12.82 -19.44
C PRO A 802 -0.72 13.06 -20.24
N MET A 803 -0.95 14.31 -20.70
CA MET A 803 -2.10 14.66 -21.54
C MET A 803 -1.88 14.26 -23.00
#